data_f4ba7b21ae2094872aa13213176ba6c6
#
_entry.id   f4ba7b21ae2094872aa13213176ba6c6
#
_cell.length_a   1.000
_cell.length_b   1.000
_cell.length_c   1.000
_cell.angle_alpha   90.00
_cell.angle_beta   90.00
_cell.angle_gamma   90.00
#
_symmetry.space_group_name_H-M   'P 1'
#
loop_
_entity.id
_entity.type
_entity.pdbx_description
1 polymer ?
#
loop_
_entity_poly.entity_id
_entity_poly.type
_entity_poly.pdbx_seq_one_letter_code
_entity_poly.pdbx_strand_id
1 'polypeptide(L)'
;MKLHLILLFFLTSTVSTTLAQTRVSGTITDNTTNDPLFGATIAYDGKGIISDFDGNFAFVTSEESIEVTFSYVGYEKVIKKLTLNGKPIKLEIKLNTILLNEVQVVADVAIDRKTPVAFSTIPLKKINEELASQDIPMVLNSTPGVYATQQGGGDGDARITIRGFNQRNVAVMIDGIPVNDMENGWVYWSNWFGLDAVTSNIQVQRGLGASKIAIPSVGGTMNLLTKGIDSRKGGSFKQEVDSYGKLRTSIGYNSGKLKKGWGFTFAGSYKRGRGFVDETFSEGFFYYAKVQKSLGKHTLSLSALGAPQQHGQRSYKSDIATYSSEYANDLGINDTLFGEYSNKGINYNKHWGNLNRWELNSNGDTISNLGTLNSKKNYYHKPQFSLRDFWAVSDKLYISNIAYVSIGQGGGTNLSGNTNNLDSMGQYNFQDAYDFNRNNINPLYNSTEKASNTYLYSSRNNHYWYGALSTANYQLNKLFTLSGGIDLRYYKGEHYREVYDLLGGDYAVDEGNNLLQESQIKRVGDRVGYHNDGVVKWSGLFSQLEYSDDKLSAFLNISGSNSAYKRIDYFKKKDLVLDDTTYVEALGTSVFTEIVYDENDNIVGAVKTMQEDTIVHNGVAYTMNSPEARQQETSWKWIRGKTIKLGANYNIDFNNNVFFNIGYISKAPRFNNIYDYSNNLYRDIENEIVKAVEGGYSFRSRSFSANVNGYFTQWENKPSNGGVTIMLDDEPIRANINGMDALHKGIEMDMVFKISDKASIELLYSIGDWTWQSKDSVRFYDDNNNAIIDDFGNEVVESFDAVGVHVGDAAQTQHGISFRYEPLDHIYLKVRGTYFDDYYSDFDPLSLDGENAGRESWKIPAYSLVDFHAGYTLKLNKKSKINFRLSVLNALNEVYISDAQNNDSYNAEYAEFDAKSAGVFFGMGRRINLSAKLTF
;
A
#
# COMPACT_ATOMS: atom_id res chain seq x y z
N MET A 1 -49.34 -12.62 83.44
CA MET A 1 -50.45 -13.48 82.98
C MET A 1 -50.26 -13.64 81.46
N LYS A 2 -50.00 -14.84 80.98
CA LYS A 2 -49.56 -15.22 79.68
C LYS A 2 -50.68 -15.40 78.68
N LEU A 3 -50.63 -14.72 77.56
CA LEU A 3 -51.53 -14.95 76.45
C LEU A 3 -50.81 -15.63 75.31
N HIS A 4 -51.30 -16.83 74.96
CA HIS A 4 -50.74 -17.56 73.79
C HIS A 4 -51.63 -17.28 72.59
N LEU A 5 -51.06 -16.75 71.49
CA LEU A 5 -51.72 -16.57 70.21
C LEU A 5 -51.22 -17.66 69.26
N ILE A 6 -52.08 -18.55 68.86
CA ILE A 6 -51.82 -19.59 67.87
C ILE A 6 -52.10 -18.94 66.49
N LEU A 7 -51.05 -18.81 65.66
CA LEU A 7 -51.19 -18.38 64.28
C LEU A 7 -51.15 -19.60 63.36
N LEU A 8 -52.24 -19.89 62.67
CA LEU A 8 -52.38 -20.95 61.67
C LEU A 8 -51.81 -20.46 60.37
N PHE A 9 -50.70 -21.06 59.91
CA PHE A 9 -50.12 -20.77 58.64
C PHE A 9 -50.74 -21.68 57.57
N PHE A 10 -51.48 -21.12 56.62
CA PHE A 10 -51.92 -21.77 55.42
C PHE A 10 -50.75 -21.84 54.46
N LEU A 11 -50.22 -23.03 54.28
CA LEU A 11 -49.23 -23.31 53.21
C LEU A 11 -49.98 -23.50 51.88
N THR A 12 -50.10 -22.48 51.11
CA THR A 12 -50.39 -22.64 49.67
C THR A 12 -49.14 -23.04 48.97
N SER A 13 -49.00 -24.32 48.68
CA SER A 13 -47.95 -24.82 47.75
C SER A 13 -48.28 -24.37 46.33
N THR A 14 -47.75 -23.25 45.95
CA THR A 14 -47.59 -22.95 44.50
C THR A 14 -46.53 -23.88 43.93
N VAL A 15 -46.95 -24.89 43.18
CA VAL A 15 -46.08 -25.69 42.34
C VAL A 15 -45.52 -24.78 41.24
N SER A 16 -44.44 -24.11 41.54
CA SER A 16 -43.60 -23.50 40.48
C SER A 16 -43.01 -24.61 39.69
N THR A 17 -43.48 -24.88 38.50
CA THR A 17 -42.80 -25.64 37.50
C THR A 17 -41.48 -24.92 37.15
N THR A 18 -40.44 -25.17 37.92
CA THR A 18 -39.08 -24.79 37.56
C THR A 18 -38.74 -25.63 36.33
N LEU A 19 -38.84 -25.02 35.15
CA LEU A 19 -38.22 -25.56 33.94
C LEU A 19 -36.75 -25.78 34.27
N ALA A 20 -36.34 -27.05 34.35
CA ALA A 20 -34.99 -27.41 34.72
C ALA A 20 -34.02 -26.88 33.66
N GLN A 21 -33.29 -25.81 33.99
CA GLN A 21 -32.32 -25.24 33.11
C GLN A 21 -31.13 -26.20 32.96
N THR A 22 -30.82 -26.59 31.73
CA THR A 22 -29.68 -27.44 31.44
C THR A 22 -28.47 -26.52 31.06
N ARG A 23 -27.38 -26.72 31.81
CA ARG A 23 -26.10 -26.09 31.48
C ARG A 23 -25.36 -26.97 30.46
N VAL A 24 -25.06 -26.43 29.28
CA VAL A 24 -24.22 -27.04 28.27
C VAL A 24 -22.88 -26.31 28.27
N SER A 25 -21.80 -27.06 28.44
CA SER A 25 -20.42 -26.53 28.43
C SER A 25 -19.50 -27.46 27.67
N GLY A 26 -18.33 -26.98 27.29
CA GLY A 26 -17.36 -27.80 26.59
C GLY A 26 -16.18 -27.03 26.06
N THR A 27 -15.38 -27.73 25.24
CA THR A 27 -14.23 -27.16 24.56
C THR A 27 -14.34 -27.38 23.06
N ILE A 28 -13.87 -26.38 22.29
CA ILE A 28 -13.76 -26.46 20.83
C ILE A 28 -12.28 -26.42 20.49
N THR A 29 -11.79 -27.45 19.81
CA THR A 29 -10.39 -27.57 19.42
C THR A 29 -10.26 -27.92 17.95
N ASP A 30 -9.10 -27.60 17.37
CA ASP A 30 -8.70 -28.12 16.06
C ASP A 30 -8.54 -29.64 16.14
N ASN A 31 -9.13 -30.39 15.23
CA ASN A 31 -9.05 -31.85 15.25
C ASN A 31 -7.65 -32.40 14.91
N THR A 32 -6.82 -31.57 14.24
CA THR A 32 -5.48 -31.98 13.80
C THR A 32 -4.42 -31.63 14.83
N THR A 33 -4.47 -30.40 15.37
CA THR A 33 -3.46 -29.87 16.31
C THR A 33 -3.88 -29.98 17.76
N ASN A 34 -5.16 -30.21 18.05
CA ASN A 34 -5.82 -30.09 19.35
C ASN A 34 -5.71 -28.68 19.99
N ASP A 35 -5.32 -27.67 19.21
CA ASP A 35 -5.28 -26.29 19.70
C ASP A 35 -6.69 -25.79 20.00
N PRO A 36 -6.87 -25.00 21.08
CA PRO A 36 -8.13 -24.38 21.37
C PRO A 36 -8.50 -23.35 20.31
N LEU A 37 -9.73 -23.41 19.83
CA LEU A 37 -10.23 -22.47 18.84
C LEU A 37 -10.92 -21.29 19.53
N PHE A 38 -10.16 -20.22 19.73
CA PHE A 38 -10.66 -18.97 20.29
C PHE A 38 -11.60 -18.25 19.33
N GLY A 39 -12.76 -17.81 19.84
CA GLY A 39 -13.74 -17.07 19.01
C GLY A 39 -14.54 -17.97 18.06
N ALA A 40 -14.47 -19.30 18.21
CA ALA A 40 -15.37 -20.19 17.50
C ALA A 40 -16.83 -19.90 17.90
N THR A 41 -17.72 -19.84 16.91
CA THR A 41 -19.13 -19.51 17.12
C THR A 41 -19.92 -20.77 17.50
N ILE A 42 -20.64 -20.70 18.60
CA ILE A 42 -21.60 -21.69 19.05
C ILE A 42 -22.99 -21.09 18.89
N ALA A 43 -23.73 -21.52 17.88
CA ALA A 43 -25.08 -21.06 17.60
C ALA A 43 -26.10 -22.11 18.04
N TYR A 44 -27.08 -21.68 18.84
CA TYR A 44 -28.16 -22.51 19.35
C TYR A 44 -29.44 -21.67 19.52
N ASP A 45 -30.57 -22.21 19.21
CA ASP A 45 -31.91 -21.61 19.43
C ASP A 45 -32.00 -20.10 19.05
N GLY A 46 -31.50 -19.75 17.89
CA GLY A 46 -31.44 -18.35 17.41
C GLY A 46 -30.49 -17.43 18.18
N LYS A 47 -29.80 -17.95 19.21
CA LYS A 47 -28.75 -17.30 20.00
C LYS A 47 -27.36 -17.72 19.50
N GLY A 48 -26.31 -16.98 19.88
CA GLY A 48 -24.93 -17.33 19.57
C GLY A 48 -24.00 -16.84 20.66
N ILE A 49 -23.07 -17.70 21.05
CA ILE A 49 -21.92 -17.37 21.89
C ILE A 49 -20.63 -17.70 21.13
N ILE A 50 -19.50 -17.25 21.63
CA ILE A 50 -18.18 -17.62 21.11
C ILE A 50 -17.38 -18.35 22.20
N SER A 51 -16.44 -19.22 21.77
CA SER A 51 -15.50 -19.83 22.68
C SER A 51 -14.51 -18.80 23.23
N ASP A 52 -14.08 -19.00 24.46
CA ASP A 52 -13.00 -18.23 25.06
C ASP A 52 -11.61 -18.59 24.49
N PHE A 53 -10.54 -17.99 25.04
CA PHE A 53 -9.17 -18.22 24.56
C PHE A 53 -8.69 -19.67 24.67
N ASP A 54 -9.29 -20.44 25.59
CA ASP A 54 -8.99 -21.86 25.77
C ASP A 54 -9.96 -22.76 24.98
N GLY A 55 -10.73 -22.14 24.06
CA GLY A 55 -11.76 -22.84 23.30
C GLY A 55 -12.96 -23.24 24.13
N ASN A 56 -13.06 -22.86 25.43
CA ASN A 56 -14.20 -23.24 26.25
C ASN A 56 -15.44 -22.40 25.91
N PHE A 57 -16.58 -23.04 26.06
CA PHE A 57 -17.88 -22.39 25.96
C PHE A 57 -18.83 -22.90 27.05
N ALA A 58 -19.78 -22.07 27.45
CA ALA A 58 -20.86 -22.51 28.31
C ALA A 58 -22.11 -21.63 28.06
N PHE A 59 -23.26 -22.27 28.00
CA PHE A 59 -24.56 -21.60 27.95
C PHE A 59 -25.60 -22.40 28.75
N VAL A 60 -26.72 -21.74 29.02
CA VAL A 60 -27.86 -22.35 29.73
C VAL A 60 -29.09 -22.23 28.84
N THR A 61 -29.86 -23.30 28.78
CA THR A 61 -31.13 -23.34 28.05
C THR A 61 -32.17 -24.10 28.82
N SER A 62 -33.46 -23.76 28.61
CA SER A 62 -34.65 -24.41 29.19
C SER A 62 -35.38 -25.28 28.17
N GLU A 63 -34.88 -25.40 26.95
CA GLU A 63 -35.43 -26.26 25.90
C GLU A 63 -35.23 -27.76 26.23
N GLU A 64 -36.11 -28.63 25.77
CA GLU A 64 -35.97 -30.07 25.93
C GLU A 64 -35.05 -30.69 24.88
N SER A 65 -34.90 -30.04 23.74
CA SER A 65 -34.03 -30.47 22.65
C SER A 65 -33.55 -29.24 21.87
N ILE A 66 -32.23 -29.17 21.58
CA ILE A 66 -31.63 -28.11 20.79
C ILE A 66 -30.70 -28.66 19.73
N GLU A 67 -30.59 -27.91 18.64
CA GLU A 67 -29.53 -28.10 17.65
C GLU A 67 -28.46 -27.03 17.87
N VAL A 68 -27.24 -27.48 18.18
CA VAL A 68 -26.09 -26.60 18.40
C VAL A 68 -25.15 -26.70 17.22
N THR A 69 -24.88 -25.58 16.59
CA THR A 69 -23.91 -25.46 15.49
C THR A 69 -22.62 -24.84 15.99
N PHE A 70 -21.53 -25.56 15.86
CA PHE A 70 -20.18 -25.13 16.15
C PHE A 70 -19.50 -24.76 14.84
N SER A 71 -18.96 -23.55 14.72
CA SER A 71 -18.30 -23.07 13.51
C SER A 71 -17.15 -22.15 13.86
N TYR A 72 -16.08 -22.27 13.07
CA TYR A 72 -14.92 -21.39 13.13
C TYR A 72 -14.44 -21.10 11.72
N VAL A 73 -13.83 -19.93 11.51
CA VAL A 73 -13.35 -19.54 10.17
C VAL A 73 -12.25 -20.50 9.75
N GLY A 74 -12.42 -21.15 8.60
CA GLY A 74 -11.48 -22.15 8.11
C GLY A 74 -11.74 -23.59 8.57
N TYR A 75 -12.84 -23.84 9.27
CA TYR A 75 -13.20 -25.17 9.80
C TYR A 75 -14.58 -25.64 9.33
N GLU A 76 -14.72 -26.97 9.17
CA GLU A 76 -16.01 -27.57 8.92
C GLU A 76 -16.96 -27.35 10.09
N LYS A 77 -18.20 -27.03 9.79
CA LYS A 77 -19.21 -26.87 10.83
C LYS A 77 -19.60 -28.22 11.40
N VAL A 78 -19.60 -28.32 12.70
CA VAL A 78 -20.13 -29.46 13.42
C VAL A 78 -21.50 -29.11 13.99
N ILE A 79 -22.50 -29.90 13.67
CA ILE A 79 -23.87 -29.76 14.19
C ILE A 79 -24.15 -30.93 15.14
N LYS A 80 -24.56 -30.60 16.38
CA LYS A 80 -24.95 -31.57 17.40
C LYS A 80 -26.39 -31.32 17.81
N LYS A 81 -27.22 -32.37 17.74
CA LYS A 81 -28.56 -32.37 18.37
C LYS A 81 -28.39 -32.88 19.79
N LEU A 82 -28.83 -32.10 20.75
CA LEU A 82 -28.76 -32.41 22.18
C LEU A 82 -30.16 -32.58 22.74
N THR A 83 -30.41 -33.67 23.44
CA THR A 83 -31.59 -33.86 24.27
C THR A 83 -31.24 -33.47 25.71
N LEU A 84 -31.97 -32.58 26.27
CA LEU A 84 -31.68 -31.91 27.53
C LEU A 84 -32.63 -32.43 28.61
N ASN A 85 -32.08 -32.81 29.74
CA ASN A 85 -32.85 -33.44 30.84
C ASN A 85 -32.57 -32.80 32.21
N GLY A 86 -32.19 -31.53 32.21
CA GLY A 86 -31.85 -30.75 33.41
C GLY A 86 -30.46 -31.08 34.00
N LYS A 87 -29.74 -32.09 33.51
CA LYS A 87 -28.36 -32.41 33.97
C LYS A 87 -27.33 -31.68 33.13
N PRO A 88 -26.26 -31.17 33.73
CA PRO A 88 -25.18 -30.51 32.98
C PRO A 88 -24.59 -31.45 31.90
N ILE A 89 -24.40 -30.91 30.68
CA ILE A 89 -23.78 -31.61 29.55
C ILE A 89 -22.40 -30.99 29.30
N LYS A 90 -21.38 -31.86 29.19
CA LYS A 90 -20.02 -31.43 28.78
C LYS A 90 -19.71 -32.01 27.41
N LEU A 91 -19.29 -31.16 26.47
CA LEU A 91 -18.98 -31.51 25.08
C LEU A 91 -17.51 -31.26 24.77
N GLU A 92 -16.90 -32.16 24.04
CA GLU A 92 -15.65 -31.94 23.35
C GLU A 92 -15.93 -31.87 21.85
N ILE A 93 -15.72 -30.72 21.28
CA ILE A 93 -15.96 -30.46 19.87
C ILE A 93 -14.62 -30.31 19.16
N LYS A 94 -14.38 -31.21 18.24
CA LYS A 94 -13.22 -31.13 17.36
C LYS A 94 -13.69 -30.67 16.00
N LEU A 95 -13.20 -29.51 15.56
CA LEU A 95 -13.47 -29.02 14.23
C LEU A 95 -12.37 -29.47 13.30
N ASN A 96 -12.74 -30.08 12.19
CA ASN A 96 -11.79 -30.33 11.12
C ASN A 96 -11.51 -29.01 10.42
N THR A 97 -10.25 -28.73 10.19
CA THR A 97 -9.90 -27.74 9.16
C THR A 97 -10.57 -28.22 7.87
N ILE A 98 -11.35 -27.39 7.26
CA ILE A 98 -11.77 -27.61 5.88
C ILE A 98 -10.48 -27.87 5.14
N LEU A 99 -10.27 -29.11 4.69
CA LEU A 99 -9.08 -29.66 4.02
C LEU A 99 -8.18 -28.54 3.50
N LEU A 100 -6.99 -28.33 4.09
CA LEU A 100 -6.04 -27.24 3.86
C LEU A 100 -6.64 -26.23 2.90
N ASN A 101 -7.37 -25.23 3.44
CA ASN A 101 -8.11 -24.31 2.60
C ASN A 101 -7.20 -23.84 1.47
N GLU A 102 -7.70 -23.79 0.25
CA GLU A 102 -7.05 -23.13 -0.91
C GLU A 102 -6.27 -21.89 -0.47
N VAL A 103 -6.81 -21.12 0.48
CA VAL A 103 -6.23 -19.92 1.08
C VAL A 103 -5.01 -20.22 1.96
N GLN A 104 -5.02 -21.25 2.81
CA GLN A 104 -3.88 -21.56 3.70
C GLN A 104 -2.66 -22.11 2.95
N VAL A 105 -2.87 -22.85 1.86
CA VAL A 105 -1.78 -23.39 1.04
C VAL A 105 -1.19 -22.34 0.11
N VAL A 106 -2.04 -21.46 -0.40
CA VAL A 106 -1.66 -20.46 -1.41
C VAL A 106 -1.16 -19.16 -0.81
N ALA A 107 -1.74 -18.77 0.33
CA ALA A 107 -1.58 -17.42 0.86
C ALA A 107 -0.54 -17.29 1.98
N ASP A 108 0.13 -18.36 2.34
CA ASP A 108 1.21 -18.35 3.34
C ASP A 108 0.77 -17.72 4.68
N VAL A 109 -0.38 -18.15 5.17
CA VAL A 109 -1.02 -17.62 6.37
C VAL A 109 -0.32 -18.17 7.62
N ALA A 110 0.15 -17.28 8.50
CA ALA A 110 0.69 -17.68 9.80
C ALA A 110 -0.41 -18.26 10.71
N ILE A 111 -0.09 -19.35 11.37
CA ILE A 111 -0.97 -20.05 12.30
C ILE A 111 -0.44 -19.82 13.71
N ASP A 112 -1.34 -19.37 14.57
CA ASP A 112 -1.04 -19.10 15.95
C ASP A 112 -0.51 -20.33 16.71
N ARG A 113 0.50 -20.10 17.58
CA ARG A 113 1.20 -21.14 18.37
C ARG A 113 1.91 -22.24 17.55
N LYS A 114 1.95 -22.08 16.23
CA LYS A 114 2.62 -23.00 15.29
C LYS A 114 3.64 -22.27 14.43
N THR A 115 3.28 -21.12 13.88
CA THR A 115 4.19 -20.35 13.01
C THR A 115 5.03 -19.40 13.87
N PRO A 116 6.37 -19.54 13.89
CA PRO A 116 7.23 -18.75 14.79
C PRO A 116 7.54 -17.35 14.22
N VAL A 117 6.52 -16.50 14.12
CA VAL A 117 6.64 -15.13 13.62
C VAL A 117 5.69 -14.21 14.36
N ALA A 118 6.05 -12.92 14.43
CA ALA A 118 5.16 -11.89 14.90
C ALA A 118 4.11 -11.59 13.81
N PHE A 119 2.83 -11.83 14.08
CA PHE A 119 1.75 -11.53 13.13
C PHE A 119 0.49 -11.02 13.82
N SER A 120 -0.33 -10.33 13.05
CA SER A 120 -1.66 -9.89 13.46
C SER A 120 -2.67 -10.22 12.37
N THR A 121 -3.83 -10.74 12.76
CA THR A 121 -4.94 -10.99 11.85
C THR A 121 -6.06 -10.00 12.15
N ILE A 122 -6.43 -9.19 11.16
CA ILE A 122 -7.50 -8.21 11.25
C ILE A 122 -8.77 -8.82 10.66
N PRO A 123 -9.72 -9.22 11.51
CA PRO A 123 -10.92 -9.90 11.05
C PRO A 123 -11.88 -8.92 10.37
N LEU A 124 -12.77 -9.44 9.53
CA LEU A 124 -13.80 -8.67 8.84
C LEU A 124 -14.65 -7.81 9.80
N LYS A 125 -14.86 -8.26 11.05
CA LYS A 125 -15.58 -7.48 12.07
C LYS A 125 -14.86 -6.15 12.32
N LYS A 126 -13.54 -6.19 12.58
CA LYS A 126 -12.72 -5.01 12.86
C LYS A 126 -12.63 -4.09 11.63
N ILE A 127 -12.43 -4.65 10.43
CA ILE A 127 -12.44 -3.88 9.17
C ILE A 127 -13.77 -3.11 9.03
N ASN A 128 -14.90 -3.78 9.25
CA ASN A 128 -16.21 -3.15 9.14
C ASN A 128 -16.48 -2.10 10.22
N GLU A 129 -15.91 -2.23 11.43
CA GLU A 129 -16.13 -1.30 12.54
C GLU A 129 -15.24 -0.05 12.42
N GLU A 130 -13.99 -0.17 11.95
CA GLU A 130 -12.96 0.88 12.06
C GLU A 130 -12.59 1.55 10.73
N LEU A 131 -12.71 0.85 9.59
CA LEU A 131 -12.21 1.38 8.32
C LEU A 131 -12.96 2.63 7.84
N ALA A 132 -14.27 2.70 8.08
CA ALA A 132 -15.14 3.76 7.54
C ALA A 132 -14.93 3.89 5.99
N SER A 133 -14.76 5.11 5.47
CA SER A 133 -14.51 5.40 4.05
C SER A 133 -13.04 5.62 3.71
N GLN A 134 -12.12 5.19 4.59
CA GLN A 134 -10.68 5.35 4.41
C GLN A 134 -10.10 4.25 3.49
N ASP A 135 -8.85 4.48 3.04
CA ASP A 135 -8.07 3.46 2.36
C ASP A 135 -7.75 2.29 3.31
N ILE A 136 -7.65 1.07 2.75
CA ILE A 136 -7.47 -0.16 3.54
C ILE A 136 -6.31 -0.09 4.55
N PRO A 137 -5.13 0.47 4.23
CA PRO A 137 -4.02 0.54 5.18
C PRO A 137 -4.36 1.22 6.50
N MET A 138 -5.30 2.17 6.51
CA MET A 138 -5.60 2.96 7.70
C MET A 138 -6.13 2.13 8.88
N VAL A 139 -6.75 0.97 8.62
CA VAL A 139 -7.18 0.05 9.69
C VAL A 139 -6.00 -0.58 10.42
N LEU A 140 -4.80 -0.60 9.80
CA LEU A 140 -3.60 -1.22 10.36
C LEU A 140 -2.93 -0.39 11.45
N ASN A 141 -3.28 0.89 11.63
CA ASN A 141 -2.83 1.70 12.77
C ASN A 141 -3.28 1.12 14.14
N SER A 142 -4.08 0.08 14.13
CA SER A 142 -4.43 -0.72 15.31
C SER A 142 -3.54 -1.98 15.46
N THR A 143 -2.39 -2.03 14.79
CA THR A 143 -1.41 -3.12 14.81
C THR A 143 -0.07 -2.58 15.29
N PRO A 144 0.61 -3.21 16.26
CA PRO A 144 1.90 -2.72 16.74
C PRO A 144 2.96 -2.65 15.64
N GLY A 145 3.78 -1.61 15.66
CA GLY A 145 4.88 -1.42 14.71
C GLY A 145 4.42 -1.14 13.27
N VAL A 146 3.14 -0.82 13.08
CA VAL A 146 2.58 -0.43 11.77
C VAL A 146 2.13 1.02 11.82
N TYR A 147 2.68 1.85 10.95
CA TYR A 147 2.30 3.24 10.77
C TYR A 147 1.67 3.40 9.37
N ALA A 148 0.44 3.89 9.32
CA ALA A 148 -0.26 4.19 8.07
C ALA A 148 -0.72 5.64 8.05
N THR A 149 -0.47 6.34 6.94
CA THR A 149 -0.84 7.74 6.73
C THR A 149 -1.49 7.92 5.37
N GLN A 150 -2.26 9.00 5.20
CA GLN A 150 -2.85 9.40 3.90
C GLN A 150 -2.04 10.50 3.22
N GLN A 151 -0.76 10.66 3.55
CA GLN A 151 0.16 11.65 2.97
C GLN A 151 -0.46 13.04 2.77
N GLY A 152 -0.54 13.52 1.52
CA GLY A 152 -1.14 14.80 1.15
C GLY A 152 -2.64 14.93 1.45
N GLY A 153 -3.30 13.88 1.99
CA GLY A 153 -4.70 13.89 2.38
C GLY A 153 -5.68 13.53 1.26
N GLY A 154 -5.17 13.06 0.12
CA GLY A 154 -5.98 12.52 -0.98
C GLY A 154 -6.55 11.14 -0.67
N ASP A 155 -7.62 10.77 -1.38
CA ASP A 155 -8.22 9.44 -1.31
C ASP A 155 -7.48 8.51 -2.29
N GLY A 156 -6.90 7.43 -1.79
CA GLY A 156 -6.07 6.51 -2.57
C GLY A 156 -4.56 6.73 -2.44
N ASP A 157 -4.13 7.74 -1.70
CA ASP A 157 -2.73 8.10 -1.49
C ASP A 157 -2.13 7.51 -0.19
N ALA A 158 -2.82 6.55 0.45
CA ALA A 158 -2.34 5.95 1.68
C ALA A 158 -0.96 5.29 1.52
N ARG A 159 -0.15 5.40 2.57
CA ARG A 159 1.13 4.70 2.74
C ARG A 159 1.10 3.81 3.96
N ILE A 160 1.92 2.78 3.96
CA ILE A 160 2.14 1.89 5.09
C ILE A 160 3.63 1.71 5.32
N THR A 161 4.01 1.75 6.60
CA THR A 161 5.35 1.44 7.07
C THR A 161 5.24 0.40 8.17
N ILE A 162 6.08 -0.63 8.14
CA ILE A 162 6.15 -1.67 9.17
C ILE A 162 7.55 -1.68 9.75
N ARG A 163 7.71 -1.38 11.05
CA ARG A 163 9.01 -1.30 11.75
C ARG A 163 10.02 -0.38 11.05
N GLY A 164 9.57 0.76 10.50
CA GLY A 164 10.40 1.68 9.74
C GLY A 164 10.67 1.26 8.29
N PHE A 165 10.20 0.09 7.86
CA PHE A 165 10.29 -0.34 6.46
C PHE A 165 9.07 0.13 5.70
N ASN A 166 9.26 1.04 4.74
CA ASN A 166 8.17 1.55 3.91
C ASN A 166 7.55 0.45 3.02
N GLN A 167 6.37 0.71 2.47
CA GLN A 167 5.59 -0.28 1.70
C GLN A 167 6.32 -0.91 0.49
N ARG A 168 7.38 -0.29 -0.03
CA ARG A 168 8.22 -0.89 -1.09
C ARG A 168 8.98 -2.13 -0.59
N ASN A 169 9.17 -2.23 0.72
CA ASN A 169 9.90 -3.29 1.39
C ASN A 169 8.98 -4.26 2.15
N VAL A 170 7.65 -4.09 2.01
CA VAL A 170 6.61 -4.95 2.53
C VAL A 170 5.93 -5.66 1.37
N ALA A 171 5.90 -6.99 1.37
CA ALA A 171 5.20 -7.74 0.34
C ALA A 171 3.69 -7.64 0.56
N VAL A 172 2.99 -6.90 -0.30
CA VAL A 172 1.54 -6.80 -0.28
C VAL A 172 0.96 -7.79 -1.27
N MET A 173 0.03 -8.62 -0.82
CA MET A 173 -0.58 -9.68 -1.62
C MET A 173 -2.10 -9.66 -1.53
N ILE A 174 -2.76 -10.05 -2.61
CA ILE A 174 -4.19 -10.34 -2.66
C ILE A 174 -4.35 -11.83 -2.96
N ASP A 175 -4.87 -12.58 -1.99
CA ASP A 175 -4.96 -14.05 -2.07
C ASP A 175 -3.61 -14.71 -2.46
N GLY A 176 -2.48 -14.21 -1.99
CA GLY A 176 -1.14 -14.72 -2.29
C GLY A 176 -0.52 -14.25 -3.62
N ILE A 177 -1.22 -13.43 -4.42
CA ILE A 177 -0.64 -12.80 -5.62
C ILE A 177 -0.04 -11.44 -5.21
N PRO A 178 1.27 -11.22 -5.44
CA PRO A 178 1.90 -9.94 -5.14
C PRO A 178 1.35 -8.80 -5.99
N VAL A 179 1.23 -7.61 -5.40
CA VAL A 179 0.70 -6.42 -6.08
C VAL A 179 1.66 -5.23 -6.05
N ASN A 180 2.82 -5.36 -5.38
CA ASN A 180 3.89 -4.38 -5.45
C ASN A 180 4.40 -4.25 -6.88
N ASP A 181 4.56 -3.03 -7.35
CA ASP A 181 5.11 -2.75 -8.69
C ASP A 181 6.51 -3.35 -8.85
N MET A 182 6.80 -3.91 -10.04
CA MET A 182 8.04 -4.64 -10.30
C MET A 182 9.25 -3.74 -10.52
N GLU A 183 9.04 -2.45 -10.86
CA GLU A 183 10.12 -1.48 -11.08
C GLU A 183 10.48 -0.74 -9.81
N ASN A 184 9.46 -0.16 -9.12
CA ASN A 184 9.67 0.73 -7.99
C ASN A 184 9.23 0.16 -6.64
N GLY A 185 8.56 -1.00 -6.61
CA GLY A 185 8.07 -1.67 -5.39
C GLY A 185 6.84 -1.03 -4.76
N TRP A 186 6.28 0.04 -5.34
CA TRP A 186 5.17 0.79 -4.74
C TRP A 186 3.84 0.05 -4.82
N VAL A 187 2.94 0.35 -3.89
CA VAL A 187 1.53 -0.09 -3.92
C VAL A 187 0.65 1.16 -3.98
N TYR A 188 -0.07 1.31 -5.07
CA TYR A 188 -1.01 2.42 -5.28
C TYR A 188 -2.39 1.98 -4.80
N TRP A 189 -2.78 2.41 -3.59
CA TRP A 189 -4.00 1.94 -2.91
C TRP A 189 -5.29 2.35 -3.61
N SER A 190 -5.26 3.43 -4.39
CA SER A 190 -6.36 3.82 -5.28
C SER A 190 -6.81 2.71 -6.24
N ASN A 191 -5.87 1.86 -6.68
CA ASN A 191 -6.17 0.72 -7.57
C ASN A 191 -6.93 -0.43 -6.88
N TRP A 192 -7.05 -0.38 -5.56
CA TRP A 192 -7.59 -1.45 -4.72
C TRP A 192 -8.75 -0.98 -3.83
N PHE A 193 -9.30 0.23 -4.07
CA PHE A 193 -10.48 0.66 -3.32
C PHE A 193 -11.65 -0.31 -3.56
N GLY A 194 -12.51 -0.47 -2.58
CA GLY A 194 -13.66 -1.40 -2.69
C GLY A 194 -13.34 -2.87 -2.37
N LEU A 195 -12.07 -3.24 -2.27
CA LEU A 195 -11.66 -4.60 -1.93
C LEU A 195 -12.18 -5.06 -0.56
N ASP A 196 -12.44 -4.13 0.38
CA ASP A 196 -13.09 -4.39 1.68
C ASP A 196 -14.47 -5.08 1.56
N ALA A 197 -15.18 -4.91 0.44
CA ALA A 197 -16.46 -5.58 0.20
C ALA A 197 -16.34 -7.11 0.08
N VAL A 198 -15.20 -7.59 -0.40
CA VAL A 198 -14.92 -9.03 -0.62
C VAL A 198 -13.88 -9.59 0.32
N THR A 199 -13.17 -8.79 1.07
CA THR A 199 -12.17 -9.24 2.04
C THR A 199 -12.81 -10.05 3.17
N SER A 200 -12.19 -11.17 3.53
CA SER A 200 -12.54 -11.98 4.70
C SER A 200 -11.71 -11.58 5.93
N ASN A 201 -10.43 -11.38 5.75
CA ASN A 201 -9.51 -10.86 6.76
C ASN A 201 -8.23 -10.32 6.09
N ILE A 202 -7.43 -9.59 6.87
CA ILE A 202 -6.09 -9.13 6.47
C ILE A 202 -5.12 -9.72 7.48
N GLN A 203 -4.09 -10.41 7.00
CA GLN A 203 -3.00 -10.87 7.85
C GLN A 203 -1.75 -10.05 7.58
N VAL A 204 -1.15 -9.51 8.65
CA VAL A 204 0.12 -8.80 8.62
C VAL A 204 1.14 -9.62 9.40
N GLN A 205 2.19 -10.09 8.74
CA GLN A 205 3.36 -10.68 9.37
C GLN A 205 4.45 -9.62 9.37
N ARG A 206 5.02 -9.33 10.54
CA ARG A 206 6.01 -8.28 10.71
C ARG A 206 7.41 -8.88 10.66
N GLY A 207 8.37 -8.14 10.08
CA GLY A 207 9.78 -8.53 9.99
C GLY A 207 10.02 -9.69 9.03
N LEU A 208 10.80 -10.69 9.44
CA LEU A 208 11.24 -11.79 8.57
C LEU A 208 10.11 -12.60 7.96
N GLY A 209 8.94 -12.65 8.60
CA GLY A 209 7.79 -13.45 8.18
C GLY A 209 8.11 -14.93 7.94
N ALA A 210 7.09 -15.78 7.97
CA ALA A 210 7.22 -17.20 7.61
C ALA A 210 6.89 -17.45 6.13
N SER A 211 6.94 -16.39 5.29
CA SER A 211 6.59 -16.54 3.88
C SER A 211 7.47 -17.60 3.22
N LYS A 212 6.81 -18.59 2.63
CA LYS A 212 7.45 -19.67 1.88
C LYS A 212 7.87 -19.20 0.48
N ILE A 213 7.17 -18.19 -0.04
CA ILE A 213 7.37 -17.68 -1.39
C ILE A 213 8.71 -16.94 -1.44
N ALA A 214 9.40 -17.04 -2.58
CA ALA A 214 10.72 -16.41 -2.78
C ALA A 214 10.68 -14.86 -2.92
N ILE A 215 9.67 -14.19 -2.32
CA ILE A 215 9.59 -12.71 -2.33
C ILE A 215 10.50 -12.17 -1.22
N PRO A 216 11.55 -11.42 -1.55
CA PRO A 216 12.47 -10.86 -0.59
C PRO A 216 11.84 -9.63 0.10
N SER A 217 10.98 -9.86 1.08
CA SER A 217 10.39 -8.80 1.91
C SER A 217 11.18 -8.65 3.20
N VAL A 218 11.55 -7.42 3.52
CA VAL A 218 12.34 -7.05 4.71
C VAL A 218 11.42 -6.66 5.87
N GLY A 219 10.44 -5.79 5.59
CA GLY A 219 9.51 -5.27 6.61
C GLY A 219 8.41 -6.25 7.01
N GLY A 220 8.18 -7.29 6.20
CA GLY A 220 7.12 -8.26 6.43
C GLY A 220 6.17 -8.46 5.26
N THR A 221 5.05 -9.13 5.51
CA THR A 221 4.04 -9.39 4.49
C THR A 221 2.67 -8.92 4.94
N MET A 222 1.89 -8.38 4.02
CA MET A 222 0.48 -8.06 4.20
C MET A 222 -0.33 -8.85 3.17
N ASN A 223 -1.21 -9.72 3.63
CA ASN A 223 -2.03 -10.56 2.76
C ASN A 223 -3.52 -10.28 2.96
N LEU A 224 -4.18 -9.79 1.92
CA LEU A 224 -5.61 -9.56 1.87
C LEU A 224 -6.30 -10.82 1.34
N LEU A 225 -7.08 -11.46 2.18
CA LEU A 225 -7.75 -12.71 1.86
C LEU A 225 -9.19 -12.46 1.45
N THR A 226 -9.59 -12.92 0.26
CA THR A 226 -10.96 -12.75 -0.22
C THR A 226 -11.86 -13.92 0.17
N LYS A 227 -13.18 -13.69 0.13
CA LYS A 227 -14.20 -14.72 0.41
C LYS A 227 -14.14 -15.81 -0.66
N GLY A 228 -14.16 -17.07 -0.21
CA GLY A 228 -14.19 -18.26 -1.06
C GLY A 228 -15.57 -18.91 -1.14
N ILE A 229 -15.62 -20.07 -1.83
CA ILE A 229 -16.82 -20.92 -2.04
C ILE A 229 -17.44 -21.41 -0.72
N ASP A 230 -16.62 -21.58 0.32
CA ASP A 230 -17.05 -22.04 1.62
C ASP A 230 -17.65 -20.91 2.49
N SER A 231 -17.61 -19.67 2.00
CA SER A 231 -18.27 -18.55 2.64
C SER A 231 -19.79 -18.73 2.62
N ARG A 232 -20.44 -18.25 3.66
CA ARG A 232 -21.92 -18.34 3.78
C ARG A 232 -22.62 -17.66 2.60
N LYS A 233 -23.61 -18.35 2.01
CA LYS A 233 -24.52 -17.77 1.01
C LYS A 233 -25.18 -16.50 1.54
N GLY A 234 -25.16 -15.43 0.77
CA GLY A 234 -25.86 -14.19 1.12
C GLY A 234 -25.47 -13.04 0.21
N GLY A 235 -26.30 -12.01 0.24
CA GLY A 235 -26.07 -10.75 -0.43
C GLY A 235 -25.89 -9.59 0.55
N SER A 236 -25.37 -8.48 0.06
CA SER A 236 -25.29 -7.23 0.79
C SER A 236 -25.44 -6.03 -0.12
N PHE A 237 -26.09 -5.00 0.40
CA PHE A 237 -26.14 -3.66 -0.17
C PHE A 237 -25.69 -2.68 0.93
N LYS A 238 -24.72 -1.82 0.63
CA LYS A 238 -24.18 -0.85 1.58
C LYS A 238 -24.20 0.53 0.96
N GLN A 239 -24.71 1.52 1.70
CA GLN A 239 -24.61 2.94 1.39
C GLN A 239 -23.79 3.63 2.46
N GLU A 240 -22.84 4.48 2.05
CA GLU A 240 -21.99 5.28 2.92
C GLU A 240 -22.03 6.74 2.49
N VAL A 241 -21.90 7.64 3.47
CA VAL A 241 -21.75 9.08 3.29
C VAL A 241 -20.76 9.61 4.33
N ASP A 242 -19.90 10.54 3.93
CA ASP A 242 -19.02 11.23 4.87
C ASP A 242 -19.33 12.75 4.96
N SER A 243 -18.68 13.43 5.93
CA SER A 243 -18.85 14.85 6.20
C SER A 243 -18.42 15.79 5.08
N TYR A 244 -17.69 15.30 4.07
CA TYR A 244 -17.27 16.06 2.89
C TYR A 244 -18.13 15.79 1.65
N GLY A 245 -19.23 15.05 1.83
CA GLY A 245 -20.18 14.72 0.78
C GLY A 245 -19.75 13.59 -0.12
N LYS A 246 -18.74 12.79 0.28
CA LYS A 246 -18.38 11.58 -0.45
C LYS A 246 -19.45 10.51 -0.24
N LEU A 247 -19.95 9.98 -1.34
CA LEU A 247 -20.91 8.89 -1.38
C LEU A 247 -20.26 7.62 -1.89
N ARG A 248 -20.57 6.50 -1.23
CA ARG A 248 -20.15 5.17 -1.70
C ARG A 248 -21.30 4.18 -1.61
N THR A 249 -21.65 3.58 -2.74
CA THR A 249 -22.61 2.50 -2.86
C THR A 249 -21.86 1.20 -3.16
N SER A 250 -22.14 0.14 -2.40
CA SER A 250 -21.50 -1.16 -2.60
C SER A 250 -22.54 -2.27 -2.60
N ILE A 251 -22.38 -3.22 -3.53
CA ILE A 251 -23.15 -4.46 -3.60
C ILE A 251 -22.24 -5.65 -3.50
N GLY A 252 -22.72 -6.76 -2.97
CA GLY A 252 -21.96 -8.01 -2.95
C GLY A 252 -22.89 -9.21 -2.83
N TYR A 253 -22.47 -10.32 -3.40
CA TYR A 253 -23.18 -11.59 -3.30
C TYR A 253 -22.21 -12.76 -3.32
N ASN A 254 -22.47 -13.74 -2.48
CA ASN A 254 -21.79 -15.02 -2.45
C ASN A 254 -22.84 -16.14 -2.49
N SER A 255 -22.68 -17.05 -3.46
CA SER A 255 -23.64 -18.16 -3.63
C SER A 255 -23.47 -19.25 -2.58
N GLY A 256 -22.33 -19.28 -1.88
CA GLY A 256 -21.88 -20.47 -1.18
C GLY A 256 -21.64 -21.64 -2.14
N LYS A 257 -21.39 -22.82 -1.61
CA LYS A 257 -21.21 -24.03 -2.39
C LYS A 257 -22.56 -24.54 -2.93
N LEU A 258 -22.73 -24.50 -4.24
CA LEU A 258 -23.93 -24.97 -4.94
C LEU A 258 -23.84 -26.46 -5.26
N LYS A 259 -24.96 -27.04 -5.69
CA LYS A 259 -25.01 -28.40 -6.23
C LYS A 259 -23.97 -28.57 -7.34
N LYS A 260 -23.39 -29.76 -7.45
CA LYS A 260 -22.32 -30.09 -8.40
C LYS A 260 -21.01 -29.32 -8.18
N GLY A 261 -20.80 -28.70 -6.99
CA GLY A 261 -19.53 -28.09 -6.59
C GLY A 261 -19.21 -26.72 -7.22
N TRP A 262 -20.19 -26.00 -7.74
CA TRP A 262 -20.02 -24.62 -8.18
C TRP A 262 -20.10 -23.62 -7.03
N GLY A 263 -19.45 -22.48 -7.18
CA GLY A 263 -19.57 -21.31 -6.33
C GLY A 263 -19.28 -20.02 -7.09
N PHE A 264 -19.98 -18.96 -6.73
CA PHE A 264 -19.90 -17.65 -7.38
C PHE A 264 -19.81 -16.56 -6.31
N THR A 265 -18.87 -15.65 -6.46
CA THR A 265 -18.77 -14.44 -5.64
C THR A 265 -18.66 -13.25 -6.59
N PHE A 266 -19.45 -12.21 -6.38
CA PHE A 266 -19.29 -10.95 -7.05
C PHE A 266 -19.46 -9.77 -6.09
N ALA A 267 -18.83 -8.65 -6.40
CA ALA A 267 -19.04 -7.38 -5.75
C ALA A 267 -18.80 -6.23 -6.72
N GLY A 268 -19.48 -5.13 -6.44
CA GLY A 268 -19.27 -3.86 -7.12
C GLY A 268 -19.38 -2.73 -6.14
N SER A 269 -18.63 -1.65 -6.38
CA SER A 269 -18.70 -0.44 -5.54
C SER A 269 -18.48 0.78 -6.42
N TYR A 270 -19.29 1.81 -6.24
CA TYR A 270 -19.10 3.12 -6.84
C TYR A 270 -18.90 4.15 -5.75
N LYS A 271 -17.88 4.98 -5.88
CA LYS A 271 -17.62 6.12 -4.97
C LYS A 271 -17.50 7.40 -5.77
N ARG A 272 -17.99 8.51 -5.18
CA ARG A 272 -17.84 9.85 -5.74
C ARG A 272 -17.93 10.88 -4.62
N GLY A 273 -17.12 11.92 -4.66
CA GLY A 273 -17.25 13.06 -3.75
C GLY A 273 -15.96 13.86 -3.62
N ARG A 274 -16.00 14.86 -2.74
CA ARG A 274 -14.87 15.70 -2.39
C ARG A 274 -14.03 15.07 -1.29
N GLY A 275 -12.77 15.51 -1.16
CA GLY A 275 -11.87 15.16 -0.06
C GLY A 275 -11.85 16.24 1.02
N PHE A 276 -11.03 16.00 2.07
CA PHE A 276 -10.73 16.99 3.11
C PHE A 276 -9.89 18.15 2.57
N VAL A 277 -8.90 17.83 1.74
CA VAL A 277 -8.03 18.81 1.09
C VAL A 277 -8.75 19.43 -0.10
N ASP A 278 -8.56 20.71 -0.33
CA ASP A 278 -9.23 21.46 -1.37
C ASP A 278 -9.01 20.84 -2.75
N GLU A 279 -10.11 20.66 -3.50
CA GLU A 279 -10.18 20.07 -4.84
C GLU A 279 -9.50 18.70 -4.99
N THR A 280 -9.43 17.94 -3.87
CA THR A 280 -9.07 16.50 -3.91
C THR A 280 -10.34 15.65 -4.05
N PHE A 281 -11.01 15.77 -5.19
CA PHE A 281 -12.15 14.91 -5.51
C PHE A 281 -11.71 13.45 -5.68
N SER A 282 -12.63 12.50 -5.49
CA SER A 282 -12.41 11.11 -5.89
C SER A 282 -13.64 10.54 -6.57
N GLU A 283 -13.43 9.79 -7.64
CA GLU A 283 -14.45 9.05 -8.35
C GLU A 283 -13.89 7.71 -8.79
N GLY A 284 -14.65 6.64 -8.60
CA GLY A 284 -14.18 5.32 -8.99
C GLY A 284 -15.23 4.24 -8.93
N PHE A 285 -14.98 3.20 -9.70
CA PHE A 285 -15.81 2.02 -9.79
C PHE A 285 -14.98 0.77 -9.49
N PHE A 286 -15.38 -0.04 -8.52
CA PHE A 286 -14.75 -1.32 -8.20
C PHE A 286 -15.61 -2.47 -8.69
N TYR A 287 -14.97 -3.48 -9.26
CA TYR A 287 -15.62 -4.73 -9.61
C TYR A 287 -14.79 -5.94 -9.16
N TYR A 288 -15.47 -6.98 -8.77
CA TYR A 288 -14.91 -8.28 -8.42
C TYR A 288 -15.85 -9.38 -8.87
N ALA A 289 -15.30 -10.39 -9.51
CA ALA A 289 -16.01 -11.62 -9.86
C ALA A 289 -15.10 -12.82 -9.64
N LYS A 290 -15.62 -13.87 -8.99
CA LYS A 290 -14.92 -15.14 -8.77
C LYS A 290 -15.87 -16.29 -9.04
N VAL A 291 -15.43 -17.21 -9.87
CA VAL A 291 -16.15 -18.46 -10.18
C VAL A 291 -15.27 -19.60 -9.72
N GLN A 292 -15.82 -20.51 -8.94
CA GLN A 292 -15.11 -21.69 -8.42
C GLN A 292 -15.85 -22.97 -8.78
N LYS A 293 -15.07 -24.04 -8.97
CA LYS A 293 -15.58 -25.36 -9.32
C LYS A 293 -14.75 -26.45 -8.66
N SER A 294 -15.39 -27.25 -7.81
CA SER A 294 -14.80 -28.50 -7.30
C SER A 294 -14.99 -29.62 -8.31
N LEU A 295 -13.91 -30.27 -8.75
CA LEU A 295 -13.84 -31.33 -9.74
C LEU A 295 -13.04 -32.51 -9.17
N GLY A 296 -13.67 -33.33 -8.33
CA GLY A 296 -12.98 -34.46 -7.66
C GLY A 296 -11.85 -33.96 -6.78
N LYS A 297 -10.60 -34.19 -7.15
CA LYS A 297 -9.39 -33.77 -6.43
C LYS A 297 -8.95 -32.35 -6.74
N HIS A 298 -9.60 -31.64 -7.67
CA HIS A 298 -9.28 -30.29 -8.08
C HIS A 298 -10.32 -29.28 -7.60
N THR A 299 -9.85 -28.09 -7.20
CA THR A 299 -10.70 -26.90 -7.03
C THR A 299 -10.17 -25.82 -7.95
N LEU A 300 -10.87 -25.60 -9.05
CA LEU A 300 -10.55 -24.56 -10.01
C LEU A 300 -11.23 -23.24 -9.59
N SER A 301 -10.53 -22.12 -9.74
CA SER A 301 -11.02 -20.79 -9.42
C SER A 301 -10.55 -19.80 -10.48
N LEU A 302 -11.49 -19.12 -11.12
CA LEU A 302 -11.22 -18.00 -12.01
C LEU A 302 -11.70 -16.72 -11.34
N SER A 303 -10.85 -15.71 -11.23
CA SER A 303 -11.21 -14.41 -10.66
C SER A 303 -10.79 -13.24 -11.53
N ALA A 304 -11.58 -12.18 -11.47
CA ALA A 304 -11.32 -10.89 -12.08
C ALA A 304 -11.61 -9.80 -11.06
N LEU A 305 -10.71 -8.84 -10.94
CA LEU A 305 -10.90 -7.65 -10.10
C LEU A 305 -10.26 -6.42 -10.75
N GLY A 306 -10.81 -5.25 -10.45
CA GLY A 306 -10.26 -3.97 -10.88
C GLY A 306 -11.02 -2.79 -10.29
N ALA A 307 -10.36 -1.63 -10.30
CA ALA A 307 -10.89 -0.39 -9.76
C ALA A 307 -10.51 0.79 -10.65
N PRO A 308 -11.19 0.98 -11.82
CA PRO A 308 -11.02 2.21 -12.58
C PRO A 308 -11.39 3.42 -11.70
N GLN A 309 -10.47 4.38 -11.60
CA GLN A 309 -10.61 5.51 -10.71
C GLN A 309 -9.94 6.78 -11.25
N GLN A 310 -10.37 7.92 -10.73
CA GLN A 310 -9.67 9.20 -10.85
C GLN A 310 -9.82 9.98 -9.54
N HIS A 311 -8.78 10.73 -9.19
CA HIS A 311 -8.79 11.58 -8.01
C HIS A 311 -7.84 12.78 -8.17
N GLY A 312 -8.16 13.89 -7.51
CA GLY A 312 -7.26 15.03 -7.36
C GLY A 312 -6.30 14.80 -6.20
N GLN A 313 -5.09 15.35 -6.31
CA GLN A 313 -4.02 15.16 -5.33
C GLN A 313 -3.47 16.48 -4.82
N ARG A 314 -2.90 16.46 -3.61
CA ARG A 314 -1.94 17.42 -3.09
C ARG A 314 -0.58 16.70 -3.02
N SER A 315 0.33 17.04 -3.96
CA SER A 315 1.53 16.21 -4.18
C SER A 315 2.80 16.77 -3.54
N TYR A 316 2.89 18.08 -3.33
CA TYR A 316 4.08 18.71 -2.78
C TYR A 316 3.82 19.23 -1.38
N LYS A 317 4.78 19.00 -0.49
CA LYS A 317 4.81 19.59 0.84
C LYS A 317 5.02 21.09 0.73
N SER A 318 4.55 21.84 1.71
CA SER A 318 4.78 23.29 1.84
C SER A 318 5.23 23.59 3.26
N ASP A 319 5.79 24.78 3.47
CA ASP A 319 6.23 25.25 4.78
C ASP A 319 5.07 25.25 5.78
N ILE A 320 5.38 25.07 7.05
CA ILE A 320 4.38 25.01 8.12
C ILE A 320 3.53 26.26 8.15
N ALA A 321 4.16 27.46 8.01
CA ALA A 321 3.48 28.74 8.02
C ALA A 321 2.48 28.93 6.86
N THR A 322 2.70 28.28 5.72
CA THR A 322 1.74 28.26 4.60
C THR A 322 0.38 27.70 5.04
N TYR A 323 0.37 26.68 5.87
CA TYR A 323 -0.85 26.08 6.39
C TYR A 323 -1.38 26.79 7.62
N SER A 324 -0.52 27.06 8.62
CA SER A 324 -0.91 27.63 9.90
C SER A 324 0.22 28.49 10.50
N SER A 325 0.00 29.79 10.55
CA SER A 325 0.90 30.72 11.22
C SER A 325 0.94 30.50 12.74
N GLU A 326 -0.20 30.13 13.35
CA GLU A 326 -0.29 29.81 14.79
C GLU A 326 0.60 28.59 15.12
N TYR A 327 0.45 27.50 14.38
CA TYR A 327 1.27 26.30 14.58
C TYR A 327 2.77 26.57 14.34
N ALA A 328 3.09 27.41 13.35
CA ALA A 328 4.47 27.82 13.08
C ALA A 328 5.06 28.61 14.26
N ASN A 329 4.31 29.57 14.82
CA ASN A 329 4.72 30.36 15.99
C ASN A 329 4.90 29.48 17.23
N ASP A 330 4.05 28.48 17.45
CA ASP A 330 4.18 27.51 18.57
C ASP A 330 5.48 26.69 18.45
N LEU A 331 5.99 26.49 17.23
CA LEU A 331 7.28 25.84 16.96
C LEU A 331 8.47 26.83 16.97
N GLY A 332 8.25 28.10 17.31
CA GLY A 332 9.29 29.11 17.38
C GLY A 332 9.70 29.71 16.03
N ILE A 333 8.95 29.47 14.96
CA ILE A 333 9.16 30.12 13.67
C ILE A 333 8.59 31.53 13.74
N ASN A 334 9.42 32.56 13.50
CA ASN A 334 9.03 33.95 13.59
C ASN A 334 8.17 34.41 12.40
N ASP A 335 7.28 35.38 12.61
CA ASP A 335 6.46 36.01 11.55
C ASP A 335 7.28 36.59 10.40
N THR A 336 8.53 37.03 10.68
CA THR A 336 9.44 37.60 9.66
C THR A 336 9.92 36.55 8.64
N LEU A 337 9.75 35.27 8.94
CA LEU A 337 10.10 34.15 8.06
C LEU A 337 8.89 33.64 7.28
N PHE A 338 7.69 34.23 7.51
CA PHE A 338 6.49 33.79 6.80
C PHE A 338 6.50 34.29 5.37
N GLY A 339 6.28 33.39 4.41
CA GLY A 339 6.11 33.74 3.02
C GLY A 339 4.80 34.52 2.74
N GLU A 340 4.68 35.08 1.57
CA GLU A 340 3.51 35.84 1.10
C GLU A 340 2.19 35.07 1.26
N TYR A 341 2.23 33.73 1.13
CA TYR A 341 1.06 32.84 1.16
C TYR A 341 0.90 32.11 2.50
N SER A 342 1.12 32.79 3.63
CA SER A 342 0.93 32.19 4.96
C SER A 342 -0.54 32.04 5.38
N ASN A 343 -0.80 31.14 6.34
CA ASN A 343 -2.09 30.91 7.02
C ASN A 343 -3.26 30.55 6.10
N LYS A 344 -3.02 29.72 5.09
CA LYS A 344 -4.03 29.28 4.10
C LYS A 344 -4.97 28.16 4.63
N GLY A 345 -4.66 27.57 5.78
CA GLY A 345 -5.40 26.46 6.37
C GLY A 345 -4.83 25.09 6.03
N ILE A 346 -5.03 24.09 6.91
CA ILE A 346 -4.47 22.74 6.76
C ILE A 346 -5.04 21.97 5.57
N ASN A 347 -6.14 22.38 4.99
CA ASN A 347 -6.76 21.86 3.77
C ASN A 347 -6.25 22.52 2.48
N TYR A 348 -5.41 23.54 2.57
CA TYR A 348 -4.86 24.25 1.41
C TYR A 348 -4.17 23.30 0.41
N ASN A 349 -4.40 23.58 -0.88
CA ASN A 349 -3.82 22.87 -2.01
C ASN A 349 -3.52 23.89 -3.12
N LYS A 350 -2.27 24.02 -3.54
CA LYS A 350 -1.86 24.96 -4.61
C LYS A 350 -2.14 24.45 -6.02
N HIS A 351 -2.48 23.17 -6.18
CA HIS A 351 -2.55 22.51 -7.50
C HIS A 351 -3.86 22.72 -8.26
N TRP A 352 -4.78 23.53 -7.76
CA TRP A 352 -6.04 23.85 -8.43
C TRP A 352 -6.24 25.35 -8.55
N GLY A 353 -7.15 25.76 -9.42
CA GLY A 353 -7.54 27.15 -9.58
C GLY A 353 -8.77 27.25 -10.47
N ASN A 354 -9.33 28.45 -10.52
CA ASN A 354 -10.41 28.76 -11.45
C ASN A 354 -9.83 29.08 -12.82
N LEU A 355 -10.54 28.65 -13.87
CA LEU A 355 -10.19 28.90 -15.26
C LEU A 355 -11.44 29.20 -16.05
N ASN A 356 -11.49 30.40 -16.62
CA ASN A 356 -12.47 30.79 -17.64
C ASN A 356 -11.89 30.49 -19.03
N ARG A 357 -12.38 29.46 -19.68
CA ARG A 357 -12.03 29.11 -21.08
C ARG A 357 -12.86 29.95 -22.01
N TRP A 358 -12.55 31.24 -22.09
CA TRP A 358 -13.25 32.17 -22.95
C TRP A 358 -12.90 31.92 -24.43
N GLU A 359 -13.89 32.11 -25.29
CA GLU A 359 -13.75 32.09 -26.75
C GLU A 359 -14.47 33.29 -27.36
N LEU A 360 -14.04 33.71 -28.55
CA LEU A 360 -14.75 34.75 -29.30
C LEU A 360 -15.76 34.07 -30.26
N ASN A 361 -17.01 34.51 -30.23
CA ASN A 361 -18.02 34.07 -31.22
C ASN A 361 -17.77 34.71 -32.58
N SER A 362 -18.58 34.36 -33.59
CA SER A 362 -18.49 34.94 -34.95
C SER A 362 -18.66 36.47 -35.00
N ASN A 363 -19.22 37.07 -33.97
CA ASN A 363 -19.43 38.54 -33.88
C ASN A 363 -18.31 39.24 -33.11
N GLY A 364 -17.33 38.50 -32.59
CA GLY A 364 -16.25 39.00 -31.74
C GLY A 364 -16.60 39.15 -30.26
N ASP A 365 -17.79 38.69 -29.82
CA ASP A 365 -18.17 38.74 -28.41
C ASP A 365 -17.53 37.58 -27.63
N THR A 366 -17.11 37.86 -26.39
CA THR A 366 -16.53 36.85 -25.50
C THR A 366 -17.62 35.90 -24.94
N ILE A 367 -17.49 34.64 -25.21
CA ILE A 367 -18.27 33.54 -24.55
C ILE A 367 -17.43 33.00 -23.40
N SER A 368 -17.95 33.13 -22.18
CA SER A 368 -17.31 32.63 -20.97
C SER A 368 -17.66 31.16 -20.70
N ASN A 369 -16.65 30.36 -20.28
CA ASN A 369 -16.81 28.99 -19.81
C ASN A 369 -15.96 28.79 -18.55
N LEU A 370 -16.55 29.20 -17.41
CA LEU A 370 -15.88 29.13 -16.12
C LEU A 370 -15.92 27.72 -15.55
N GLY A 371 -14.77 27.21 -15.14
CA GLY A 371 -14.61 25.90 -14.50
C GLY A 371 -13.48 25.91 -13.48
N THR A 372 -13.34 24.78 -12.80
CA THR A 372 -12.22 24.51 -11.88
C THR A 372 -11.27 23.53 -12.55
N LEU A 373 -9.97 23.79 -12.45
CA LEU A 373 -8.91 22.93 -12.97
C LEU A 373 -8.02 22.48 -11.80
N ASN A 374 -7.72 21.18 -11.74
CA ASN A 374 -6.70 20.62 -10.85
C ASN A 374 -5.57 20.05 -11.72
N SER A 375 -4.35 20.56 -11.57
CA SER A 375 -3.17 20.13 -12.35
C SER A 375 -2.62 18.78 -11.90
N LYS A 376 -2.97 18.34 -10.68
CA LYS A 376 -2.54 17.06 -10.10
C LYS A 376 -3.71 16.08 -10.02
N LYS A 377 -4.08 15.52 -11.15
CA LYS A 377 -5.11 14.50 -11.27
C LYS A 377 -4.46 13.16 -11.55
N ASN A 378 -4.71 12.17 -10.70
CA ASN A 378 -4.37 10.77 -10.97
C ASN A 378 -5.58 10.05 -11.54
N TYR A 379 -5.37 9.22 -12.57
CA TYR A 379 -6.39 8.35 -13.13
C TYR A 379 -5.75 7.03 -13.56
N TYR A 380 -6.35 5.92 -13.13
CA TYR A 380 -5.75 4.61 -13.37
C TYR A 380 -6.79 3.48 -13.38
N HIS A 381 -6.53 2.46 -14.18
CA HIS A 381 -7.26 1.20 -14.16
C HIS A 381 -6.26 0.04 -14.25
N LYS A 382 -6.24 -0.82 -13.23
CA LYS A 382 -5.35 -1.98 -13.09
C LYS A 382 -6.16 -3.27 -12.93
N PRO A 383 -6.83 -3.78 -13.99
CA PRO A 383 -7.50 -5.07 -13.92
C PRO A 383 -6.50 -6.19 -13.67
N GLN A 384 -6.91 -7.15 -12.86
CA GLN A 384 -6.16 -8.36 -12.57
C GLN A 384 -7.08 -9.58 -12.77
N PHE A 385 -6.62 -10.53 -13.55
CA PHE A 385 -7.27 -11.82 -13.78
C PHE A 385 -6.39 -12.92 -13.23
N SER A 386 -6.97 -13.93 -12.57
CA SER A 386 -6.21 -15.08 -12.10
C SER A 386 -6.98 -16.38 -12.28
N LEU A 387 -6.26 -17.40 -12.71
CA LEU A 387 -6.70 -18.79 -12.75
C LEU A 387 -5.93 -19.56 -11.67
N ARG A 388 -6.65 -20.28 -10.84
CA ARG A 388 -6.08 -21.12 -9.78
C ARG A 388 -6.55 -22.55 -9.91
N ASP A 389 -5.66 -23.47 -9.63
CA ASP A 389 -5.96 -24.88 -9.45
C ASP A 389 -5.36 -25.33 -8.11
N PHE A 390 -6.23 -25.73 -7.21
CA PHE A 390 -5.84 -26.45 -6.02
C PHE A 390 -6.06 -27.95 -6.25
N TRP A 391 -4.98 -28.71 -6.28
CA TRP A 391 -4.98 -30.15 -6.58
C TRP A 391 -4.60 -30.97 -5.35
N ALA A 392 -5.56 -31.67 -4.75
CA ALA A 392 -5.36 -32.68 -3.73
C ALA A 392 -4.91 -33.99 -4.40
N VAL A 393 -3.61 -34.12 -4.73
CA VAL A 393 -3.05 -35.30 -5.42
C VAL A 393 -3.30 -36.56 -4.60
N SER A 394 -3.03 -36.48 -3.28
CA SER A 394 -3.27 -37.48 -2.27
C SER A 394 -3.55 -36.85 -0.92
N ASP A 395 -3.83 -37.65 0.11
CA ASP A 395 -4.00 -37.17 1.49
C ASP A 395 -2.71 -36.54 2.06
N LYS A 396 -1.56 -36.73 1.41
CA LYS A 396 -0.25 -36.22 1.84
C LYS A 396 0.33 -35.15 0.90
N LEU A 397 -0.16 -35.05 -0.33
CA LEU A 397 0.40 -34.14 -1.34
C LEU A 397 -0.67 -33.21 -1.90
N TYR A 398 -0.46 -31.93 -1.74
CA TYR A 398 -1.28 -30.86 -2.28
C TYR A 398 -0.43 -29.96 -3.17
N ILE A 399 -0.96 -29.58 -4.33
CA ILE A 399 -0.31 -28.67 -5.27
C ILE A 399 -1.26 -27.49 -5.51
N SER A 400 -0.76 -26.28 -5.42
CA SER A 400 -1.47 -25.07 -5.75
C SER A 400 -0.78 -24.37 -6.91
N ASN A 401 -1.51 -24.20 -8.01
CA ASN A 401 -1.05 -23.48 -9.20
C ASN A 401 -1.84 -22.19 -9.36
N ILE A 402 -1.16 -21.10 -9.64
CA ILE A 402 -1.75 -19.80 -9.93
C ILE A 402 -1.12 -19.29 -11.21
N ALA A 403 -1.95 -18.90 -12.18
CA ALA A 403 -1.53 -18.05 -13.30
C ALA A 403 -2.31 -16.74 -13.24
N TYR A 404 -1.65 -15.62 -13.46
CA TYR A 404 -2.31 -14.31 -13.42
C TYR A 404 -1.78 -13.36 -14.48
N VAL A 405 -2.64 -12.43 -14.86
CA VAL A 405 -2.31 -11.31 -15.74
C VAL A 405 -2.91 -10.01 -15.17
N SER A 406 -2.13 -8.95 -15.21
CA SER A 406 -2.59 -7.59 -14.91
C SER A 406 -2.19 -6.66 -16.04
N ILE A 407 -3.13 -5.84 -16.51
CA ILE A 407 -2.92 -4.85 -17.58
C ILE A 407 -3.28 -3.50 -16.98
N GLY A 408 -2.29 -2.67 -16.69
CA GLY A 408 -2.49 -1.35 -16.11
C GLY A 408 -2.45 -0.25 -17.17
N GLN A 409 -3.39 0.69 -17.10
CA GLN A 409 -3.41 1.87 -17.96
C GLN A 409 -3.82 3.11 -17.17
N GLY A 410 -3.09 4.19 -17.35
CA GLY A 410 -3.38 5.44 -16.69
C GLY A 410 -2.16 6.34 -16.53
N GLY A 411 -2.33 7.40 -15.76
CA GLY A 411 -1.28 8.37 -15.53
C GLY A 411 -1.66 9.42 -14.49
N GLY A 412 -0.76 10.38 -14.33
CA GLY A 412 -0.96 11.54 -13.48
C GLY A 412 -0.68 12.82 -14.24
N THR A 413 -1.58 13.81 -14.15
CA THR A 413 -1.36 15.11 -14.77
C THR A 413 -0.41 15.97 -13.96
N ASN A 414 0.26 16.89 -14.64
CA ASN A 414 1.15 17.87 -14.03
C ASN A 414 1.24 19.10 -14.93
N LEU A 415 1.68 20.23 -14.36
CA LEU A 415 1.90 21.49 -15.09
C LEU A 415 3.33 21.51 -15.65
N SER A 416 3.49 21.94 -16.89
CA SER A 416 4.74 22.28 -17.54
C SER A 416 4.80 23.80 -17.76
N GLY A 417 5.98 24.37 -17.74
CA GLY A 417 6.19 25.82 -17.89
C GLY A 417 6.25 26.54 -16.54
N ASN A 418 5.70 27.76 -16.45
CA ASN A 418 5.83 28.58 -15.25
C ASN A 418 4.96 28.05 -14.08
N THR A 419 5.56 27.32 -13.15
CA THR A 419 4.93 26.79 -11.93
C THR A 419 4.99 27.74 -10.74
N ASN A 420 5.64 28.91 -10.88
CA ASN A 420 5.77 29.92 -9.82
C ASN A 420 4.71 31.04 -9.94
N ASN A 421 3.93 31.06 -11.01
CA ASN A 421 2.83 32.01 -11.17
C ASN A 421 1.63 31.53 -10.34
N LEU A 422 1.46 32.16 -9.18
CA LEU A 422 0.36 31.90 -8.25
C LEU A 422 -0.61 33.10 -8.25
N ASP A 423 -1.88 32.83 -7.99
CA ASP A 423 -2.90 33.86 -7.79
C ASP A 423 -2.85 34.41 -6.35
N SER A 424 -3.71 35.38 -6.04
CA SER A 424 -3.80 36.01 -4.71
C SER A 424 -4.16 35.04 -3.58
N MET A 425 -4.67 33.83 -3.92
CA MET A 425 -4.97 32.78 -2.96
C MET A 425 -3.82 31.77 -2.80
N GLY A 426 -2.71 31.98 -3.54
CA GLY A 426 -1.56 31.10 -3.54
C GLY A 426 -1.75 29.81 -4.37
N GLN A 427 -2.74 29.78 -5.25
CA GLN A 427 -3.00 28.66 -6.15
C GLN A 427 -2.40 28.95 -7.53
N TYR A 428 -2.18 27.89 -8.34
CA TYR A 428 -1.70 28.10 -9.71
C TYR A 428 -2.64 29.01 -10.51
N ASN A 429 -2.09 30.09 -11.10
CA ASN A 429 -2.82 31.05 -11.90
C ASN A 429 -3.05 30.54 -13.32
N PHE A 430 -3.99 29.61 -13.47
CA PHE A 430 -4.32 29.06 -14.78
C PHE A 430 -4.93 30.08 -15.74
N GLN A 431 -5.56 31.13 -15.22
CA GLN A 431 -6.14 32.15 -16.07
C GLN A 431 -5.07 32.93 -16.79
N ASP A 432 -4.02 33.38 -16.08
CA ASP A 432 -2.89 34.09 -16.71
C ASP A 432 -2.21 33.21 -17.77
N ALA A 433 -2.02 31.93 -17.46
CA ALA A 433 -1.44 30.98 -18.42
C ALA A 433 -2.32 30.85 -19.68
N TYR A 434 -3.64 30.75 -19.49
CA TYR A 434 -4.61 30.67 -20.60
C TYR A 434 -4.61 31.93 -21.44
N ASP A 435 -4.70 33.09 -20.80
CA ASP A 435 -4.73 34.39 -21.47
C ASP A 435 -3.44 34.68 -22.23
N PHE A 436 -2.28 34.30 -21.64
CA PHE A 436 -0.99 34.39 -22.32
C PHE A 436 -0.97 33.49 -23.56
N ASN A 437 -1.28 32.22 -23.42
CA ASN A 437 -1.22 31.23 -24.49
C ASN A 437 -2.15 31.61 -25.67
N ARG A 438 -3.34 32.14 -25.39
CA ARG A 438 -4.31 32.60 -26.40
C ARG A 438 -3.77 33.70 -27.31
N ASN A 439 -2.74 34.40 -26.88
CA ASN A 439 -2.16 35.56 -27.60
C ASN A 439 -0.70 35.31 -28.01
N ASN A 440 -0.09 34.20 -27.60
CA ASN A 440 1.32 33.94 -27.82
C ASN A 440 1.58 33.29 -29.18
N ILE A 441 2.11 34.04 -30.12
CA ILE A 441 2.60 33.54 -31.42
C ILE A 441 4.12 33.44 -31.30
N ASN A 442 4.66 32.22 -31.55
CA ASN A 442 6.09 32.02 -31.63
C ASN A 442 6.53 31.77 -33.10
N PRO A 443 7.06 32.83 -33.76
CA PRO A 443 7.37 32.76 -35.19
C PRO A 443 8.50 31.77 -35.52
N LEU A 444 9.29 31.34 -34.56
CA LEU A 444 10.32 30.29 -34.75
C LEU A 444 9.72 28.93 -35.10
N TYR A 445 8.46 28.68 -34.71
CA TYR A 445 7.76 27.40 -34.93
C TYR A 445 6.54 27.57 -35.83
N ASN A 446 5.74 28.59 -35.59
CA ASN A 446 4.55 28.86 -36.40
C ASN A 446 4.17 30.33 -36.29
N SER A 447 3.97 31.02 -37.46
CA SER A 447 3.66 32.45 -37.53
C SER A 447 2.18 32.81 -37.35
N THR A 448 1.30 31.82 -37.25
CA THR A 448 -0.16 32.01 -37.17
C THR A 448 -0.82 31.30 -36.01
N GLU A 449 -0.35 30.13 -35.61
CA GLU A 449 -0.89 29.35 -34.49
C GLU A 449 -0.32 29.80 -33.16
N LYS A 450 -1.07 29.56 -32.09
CA LYS A 450 -0.74 29.99 -30.74
C LYS A 450 0.12 28.94 -30.03
N ALA A 451 1.27 29.30 -29.53
CA ALA A 451 2.16 28.45 -28.75
C ALA A 451 1.77 28.48 -27.26
N SER A 452 1.59 27.31 -26.65
CA SER A 452 1.42 27.19 -25.20
C SER A 452 2.79 27.21 -24.51
N ASN A 453 3.04 28.23 -23.70
CA ASN A 453 4.21 28.29 -22.84
C ASN A 453 4.01 27.52 -21.51
N THR A 454 2.77 27.48 -21.04
CA THR A 454 2.36 26.69 -19.88
C THR A 454 1.20 25.79 -20.31
N TYR A 455 1.33 24.48 -20.03
CA TYR A 455 0.34 23.48 -20.44
C TYR A 455 0.33 22.30 -19.45
N LEU A 456 -0.74 21.50 -19.47
CA LEU A 456 -0.78 20.24 -18.72
C LEU A 456 -0.29 19.08 -19.58
N TYR A 457 0.58 18.28 -19.00
CA TYR A 457 0.93 16.96 -19.53
C TYR A 457 0.44 15.86 -18.60
N SER A 458 0.32 14.65 -19.14
CA SER A 458 0.09 13.45 -18.35
C SER A 458 1.31 12.53 -18.42
N SER A 459 1.87 12.16 -17.28
CA SER A 459 2.85 11.07 -17.17
C SER A 459 2.09 9.75 -17.17
N ARG A 460 2.15 9.03 -18.28
CA ARG A 460 1.52 7.72 -18.48
C ARG A 460 2.42 6.62 -17.91
N ASN A 461 1.80 5.67 -17.20
CA ASN A 461 2.50 4.54 -16.59
C ASN A 461 1.68 3.27 -16.86
N ASN A 462 1.67 2.82 -18.10
CA ASN A 462 0.99 1.60 -18.49
C ASN A 462 1.85 0.39 -18.13
N HIS A 463 1.23 -0.77 -17.91
CA HIS A 463 2.00 -2.00 -17.73
C HIS A 463 1.28 -3.26 -18.18
N TYR A 464 2.10 -4.26 -18.50
CA TYR A 464 1.70 -5.63 -18.77
C TYR A 464 2.45 -6.55 -17.81
N TRP A 465 1.73 -7.24 -16.94
CA TRP A 465 2.30 -8.11 -15.93
C TRP A 465 1.71 -9.50 -16.01
N TYR A 466 2.56 -10.49 -16.20
CA TYR A 466 2.22 -11.91 -16.27
C TYR A 466 2.95 -12.65 -15.15
N GLY A 467 2.28 -13.59 -14.49
CA GLY A 467 2.91 -14.40 -13.47
C GLY A 467 2.35 -15.81 -13.37
N ALA A 468 3.20 -16.71 -12.92
CA ALA A 468 2.85 -18.08 -12.62
C ALA A 468 3.53 -18.51 -11.32
N LEU A 469 2.75 -19.00 -10.36
CA LEU A 469 3.21 -19.51 -9.08
C LEU A 469 2.71 -20.94 -8.90
N SER A 470 3.61 -21.87 -8.60
CA SER A 470 3.26 -23.23 -8.24
C SER A 470 3.90 -23.60 -6.91
N THR A 471 3.10 -24.14 -5.98
CA THR A 471 3.55 -24.58 -4.66
C THR A 471 3.06 -25.98 -4.39
N ALA A 472 3.98 -26.87 -4.02
CA ALA A 472 3.69 -28.22 -3.57
C ALA A 472 3.92 -28.32 -2.05
N ASN A 473 3.01 -28.95 -1.33
CA ASN A 473 3.13 -29.28 0.09
C ASN A 473 3.02 -30.80 0.25
N TYR A 474 4.08 -31.42 0.76
CA TYR A 474 4.16 -32.87 0.94
C TYR A 474 4.37 -33.21 2.41
N GLN A 475 3.41 -33.93 2.99
CA GLN A 475 3.52 -34.45 4.34
C GLN A 475 4.36 -35.72 4.32
N LEU A 476 5.65 -35.58 4.64
CA LEU A 476 6.61 -36.71 4.68
C LEU A 476 6.14 -37.77 5.69
N ASN A 477 5.79 -37.32 6.90
CA ASN A 477 5.21 -38.14 7.99
C ASN A 477 4.39 -37.22 8.91
N LYS A 478 3.99 -37.75 10.09
CA LYS A 478 3.17 -36.95 11.04
C LYS A 478 3.88 -35.73 11.61
N LEU A 479 5.22 -35.70 11.61
CA LEU A 479 6.03 -34.64 12.20
C LEU A 479 6.62 -33.68 11.16
N PHE A 480 6.87 -34.16 9.93
CA PHE A 480 7.57 -33.37 8.92
C PHE A 480 6.71 -33.09 7.69
N THR A 481 6.70 -31.82 7.27
CA THR A 481 6.12 -31.35 6.02
C THR A 481 7.18 -30.66 5.19
N LEU A 482 7.31 -31.03 3.91
CA LEU A 482 8.15 -30.37 2.94
C LEU A 482 7.28 -29.56 2.00
N SER A 483 7.57 -28.28 1.91
CA SER A 483 6.95 -27.36 0.94
C SER A 483 8.00 -26.89 -0.05
N GLY A 484 7.61 -26.65 -1.30
CA GLY A 484 8.52 -26.06 -2.28
C GLY A 484 7.76 -25.58 -3.51
N GLY A 485 8.38 -24.71 -4.27
CA GLY A 485 7.69 -24.16 -5.44
C GLY A 485 8.55 -23.26 -6.30
N ILE A 486 7.93 -22.79 -7.37
CA ILE A 486 8.49 -21.88 -8.37
C ILE A 486 7.56 -20.70 -8.55
N ASP A 487 8.14 -19.51 -8.69
CA ASP A 487 7.45 -18.26 -8.99
C ASP A 487 8.12 -17.58 -10.19
N LEU A 488 7.36 -17.34 -11.23
CA LEU A 488 7.83 -16.75 -12.49
C LEU A 488 7.01 -15.50 -12.78
N ARG A 489 7.70 -14.39 -13.13
CA ARG A 489 7.07 -13.12 -13.46
C ARG A 489 7.73 -12.46 -14.65
N TYR A 490 6.92 -11.86 -15.51
CA TYR A 490 7.32 -10.97 -16.57
C TYR A 490 6.53 -9.67 -16.44
N TYR A 491 7.22 -8.55 -16.46
CA TYR A 491 6.65 -7.22 -16.37
C TYR A 491 7.24 -6.33 -17.46
N LYS A 492 6.40 -5.54 -18.10
CA LYS A 492 6.77 -4.46 -19.01
C LYS A 492 6.00 -3.22 -18.59
N GLY A 493 6.71 -2.20 -18.12
CA GLY A 493 6.19 -0.85 -17.87
C GLY A 493 6.43 0.03 -19.08
N GLU A 494 5.41 0.75 -19.52
CA GLU A 494 5.46 1.73 -20.62
C GLU A 494 5.35 3.12 -20.01
N HIS A 495 6.37 3.95 -20.15
CA HIS A 495 6.46 5.26 -19.53
C HIS A 495 6.64 6.33 -20.59
N TYR A 496 5.71 7.28 -20.66
CA TYR A 496 5.81 8.43 -21.53
C TYR A 496 5.04 9.62 -20.98
N ARG A 497 5.38 10.82 -21.41
CA ARG A 497 4.53 12.00 -21.22
C ARG A 497 3.73 12.24 -22.49
N GLU A 498 2.51 12.75 -22.33
CA GLU A 498 1.68 13.22 -23.44
C GLU A 498 1.10 14.60 -23.09
N VAL A 499 0.94 15.46 -24.07
CA VAL A 499 0.22 16.71 -23.89
C VAL A 499 -1.23 16.42 -23.52
N TYR A 500 -1.67 16.92 -22.36
CA TYR A 500 -3.01 16.66 -21.84
C TYR A 500 -3.99 17.81 -22.12
N ASP A 501 -3.52 19.07 -21.93
CA ASP A 501 -4.32 20.28 -22.12
C ASP A 501 -3.41 21.46 -22.42
N LEU A 502 -3.61 22.13 -23.54
CA LEU A 502 -2.78 23.22 -24.01
C LEU A 502 -3.10 24.60 -23.37
N LEU A 503 -4.09 24.65 -22.47
CA LEU A 503 -4.50 25.89 -21.79
C LEU A 503 -4.65 27.07 -22.74
N GLY A 504 -5.40 26.89 -23.82
CA GLY A 504 -5.77 27.95 -24.75
C GLY A 504 -4.87 28.16 -25.98
N GLY A 505 -3.70 27.55 -26.04
CA GLY A 505 -2.87 27.51 -27.24
C GLY A 505 -3.28 26.42 -28.22
N ASP A 506 -2.69 26.41 -29.41
CA ASP A 506 -2.91 25.43 -30.46
C ASP A 506 -1.87 24.31 -30.42
N TYR A 507 -0.67 24.57 -29.89
CA TYR A 507 0.44 23.62 -29.77
C TYR A 507 1.36 23.99 -28.60
N ALA A 508 2.16 23.01 -28.17
CA ALA A 508 3.33 23.19 -27.30
C ALA A 508 4.60 22.86 -28.08
N VAL A 509 5.75 23.33 -27.62
CA VAL A 509 7.06 22.99 -28.17
C VAL A 509 7.74 21.97 -27.27
N ASP A 510 8.28 20.90 -27.85
CA ASP A 510 9.07 19.90 -27.16
C ASP A 510 10.21 19.42 -28.05
N GLU A 511 11.43 19.42 -27.52
CA GLU A 511 12.67 19.01 -28.20
C GLU A 511 13.22 17.69 -27.64
N GLY A 512 12.49 17.03 -26.72
CA GLY A 512 12.92 15.80 -26.05
C GLY A 512 13.05 14.57 -26.95
N ASN A 513 12.52 14.60 -28.18
CA ASN A 513 12.61 13.50 -29.12
C ASN A 513 13.83 13.65 -30.05
N ASN A 514 14.97 13.06 -29.64
CA ASN A 514 16.21 13.08 -30.43
C ASN A 514 16.19 12.16 -31.66
N LEU A 515 15.29 11.16 -31.69
CA LEU A 515 15.10 10.29 -32.85
C LEU A 515 14.46 11.06 -34.02
N LEU A 516 13.46 11.89 -33.70
CA LEU A 516 12.67 12.64 -34.69
C LEU A 516 12.64 14.14 -34.30
N GLN A 517 13.76 14.83 -34.50
CA GLN A 517 13.90 16.25 -34.11
C GLN A 517 13.02 17.21 -34.93
N GLU A 518 12.58 16.82 -36.13
CA GLU A 518 11.67 17.61 -36.95
C GLU A 518 10.30 17.83 -36.33
N SER A 519 9.90 16.94 -35.42
CA SER A 519 8.57 16.98 -34.82
C SER A 519 8.57 17.74 -33.50
N GLN A 520 8.95 19.04 -33.50
CA GLN A 520 8.99 19.88 -32.27
C GLN A 520 7.61 20.45 -31.86
N ILE A 521 6.70 20.64 -32.82
CA ILE A 521 5.32 21.07 -32.57
C ILE A 521 4.50 19.87 -32.03
N LYS A 522 3.92 20.03 -30.85
CA LYS A 522 3.14 18.98 -30.17
C LYS A 522 1.72 19.42 -29.88
N ARG A 523 0.77 18.55 -30.15
CA ARG A 523 -0.66 18.75 -29.90
C ARG A 523 -1.18 17.85 -28.79
N VAL A 524 -2.39 18.05 -28.32
CA VAL A 524 -3.03 17.18 -27.33
C VAL A 524 -2.97 15.71 -27.78
N GLY A 525 -2.40 14.86 -26.91
CA GLY A 525 -2.16 13.43 -27.15
C GLY A 525 -0.79 13.09 -27.73
N ASP A 526 0.00 14.09 -28.19
CA ASP A 526 1.37 13.86 -28.65
C ASP A 526 2.31 13.60 -27.48
N ARG A 527 3.30 12.73 -27.70
CA ARG A 527 4.32 12.39 -26.73
C ARG A 527 5.38 13.48 -26.62
N VAL A 528 5.76 13.83 -25.37
CA VAL A 528 6.71 14.88 -25.03
C VAL A 528 7.69 14.43 -23.95
N GLY A 529 8.87 15.03 -23.91
CA GLY A 529 9.89 14.86 -22.88
C GLY A 529 10.56 13.49 -22.87
N TYR A 530 9.83 12.41 -22.65
CA TYR A 530 10.38 11.03 -22.65
C TYR A 530 9.37 9.99 -23.12
N HIS A 531 9.90 8.90 -23.69
CA HIS A 531 9.15 7.69 -24.03
C HIS A 531 10.03 6.46 -23.92
N ASN A 532 9.84 5.66 -22.89
CA ASN A 532 10.65 4.47 -22.62
C ASN A 532 9.86 3.31 -22.01
N ASP A 533 10.39 2.10 -22.13
CA ASP A 533 9.89 0.89 -21.47
C ASP A 533 10.91 0.38 -20.44
N GLY A 534 10.40 0.00 -19.27
CA GLY A 534 11.12 -0.82 -18.30
C GLY A 534 10.68 -2.28 -18.41
N VAL A 535 11.59 -3.22 -18.59
CA VAL A 535 11.28 -4.64 -18.68
C VAL A 535 11.95 -5.40 -17.55
N VAL A 536 11.14 -6.14 -16.77
CA VAL A 536 11.62 -6.95 -15.66
C VAL A 536 11.22 -8.41 -15.87
N LYS A 537 12.20 -9.32 -15.77
CA LYS A 537 11.96 -10.77 -15.64
C LYS A 537 12.40 -11.20 -14.25
N TRP A 538 11.57 -11.98 -13.60
CA TRP A 538 11.90 -12.48 -12.28
C TRP A 538 11.55 -13.96 -12.17
N SER A 539 12.45 -14.75 -11.57
CA SER A 539 12.22 -16.15 -11.26
C SER A 539 12.70 -16.45 -9.84
N GLY A 540 11.92 -17.22 -9.10
CA GLY A 540 12.24 -17.65 -7.75
C GLY A 540 11.97 -19.12 -7.54
N LEU A 541 12.87 -19.79 -6.81
CA LEU A 541 12.72 -21.13 -6.31
C LEU A 541 12.76 -21.10 -4.78
N PHE A 542 11.91 -21.86 -4.12
CA PHE A 542 11.88 -21.91 -2.67
C PHE A 542 11.60 -23.32 -2.17
N SER A 543 12.11 -23.61 -1.00
CA SER A 543 11.83 -24.84 -0.26
C SER A 543 11.78 -24.57 1.24
N GLN A 544 10.89 -25.23 1.93
CA GLN A 544 10.73 -25.15 3.38
C GLN A 544 10.48 -26.53 3.98
N LEU A 545 11.29 -26.90 4.94
CA LEU A 545 11.08 -28.07 5.78
C LEU A 545 10.48 -27.59 7.12
N GLU A 546 9.34 -28.14 7.47
CA GLU A 546 8.65 -27.88 8.73
C GLU A 546 8.64 -29.14 9.60
N TYR A 547 9.01 -28.96 10.87
CA TYR A 547 8.79 -29.91 11.94
C TYR A 547 7.65 -29.42 12.81
N SER A 548 6.74 -30.30 13.24
CA SER A 548 5.68 -29.94 14.18
C SER A 548 5.24 -31.14 14.99
N ASP A 549 5.34 -31.03 16.31
CA ASP A 549 4.69 -31.93 17.28
C ASP A 549 3.76 -31.14 18.21
N ASP A 550 3.33 -31.70 19.32
CA ASP A 550 2.38 -31.08 20.25
C ASP A 550 2.97 -29.86 20.97
N LYS A 551 4.30 -29.75 21.12
CA LYS A 551 4.96 -28.68 21.85
C LYS A 551 5.87 -27.83 20.98
N LEU A 552 6.57 -28.41 20.04
CA LEU A 552 7.59 -27.74 19.23
C LEU A 552 7.15 -27.70 17.77
N SER A 553 7.22 -26.54 17.18
CA SER A 553 7.21 -26.37 15.74
C SER A 553 8.44 -25.57 15.30
N ALA A 554 9.05 -25.99 14.20
CA ALA A 554 10.23 -25.33 13.64
C ALA A 554 10.20 -25.38 12.12
N PHE A 555 10.82 -24.40 11.48
CA PHE A 555 11.01 -24.44 10.04
C PHE A 555 12.42 -24.02 9.62
N LEU A 556 12.86 -24.54 8.50
CA LEU A 556 13.99 -24.05 7.71
C LEU A 556 13.48 -23.70 6.31
N ASN A 557 13.61 -22.43 5.93
CA ASN A 557 13.27 -21.93 4.59
C ASN A 557 14.53 -21.52 3.85
N ILE A 558 14.65 -21.95 2.60
CA ILE A 558 15.71 -21.56 1.68
C ILE A 558 15.06 -21.14 0.38
N SER A 559 15.45 -19.98 -0.14
CA SER A 559 15.02 -19.54 -1.46
C SER A 559 16.13 -18.89 -2.24
N GLY A 560 16.02 -18.97 -3.57
CA GLY A 560 16.87 -18.27 -4.52
C GLY A 560 16.02 -17.54 -5.54
N SER A 561 16.44 -16.35 -5.96
CA SER A 561 15.79 -15.57 -7.00
C SER A 561 16.79 -15.11 -8.05
N ASN A 562 16.29 -14.83 -9.24
CA ASN A 562 17.04 -14.25 -10.32
C ASN A 562 16.20 -13.14 -10.97
N SER A 563 16.70 -11.91 -10.90
CA SER A 563 16.06 -10.72 -11.46
C SER A 563 16.83 -10.28 -12.70
N ALA A 564 16.13 -9.92 -13.76
CA ALA A 564 16.71 -9.38 -14.97
C ALA A 564 16.00 -8.08 -15.36
N TYR A 565 16.77 -7.09 -15.71
CA TYR A 565 16.33 -5.75 -16.03
C TYR A 565 16.80 -5.34 -17.41
N LYS A 566 15.95 -4.63 -18.16
CA LYS A 566 16.22 -4.05 -19.45
C LYS A 566 15.43 -2.77 -19.63
N ARG A 567 16.00 -1.76 -20.24
CA ARG A 567 15.34 -0.51 -20.62
C ARG A 567 15.38 -0.34 -22.13
N ILE A 568 14.31 0.22 -22.70
CA ILE A 568 14.17 0.56 -24.12
C ILE A 568 13.78 2.02 -24.19
N ASP A 569 14.48 2.82 -24.99
CA ASP A 569 14.15 4.24 -25.17
C ASP A 569 13.76 4.52 -26.62
N TYR A 570 12.57 5.14 -26.80
CA TYR A 570 12.00 5.43 -28.11
C TYR A 570 12.29 6.86 -28.60
N PHE A 571 12.84 7.72 -27.72
CA PHE A 571 13.20 9.08 -28.07
C PHE A 571 14.69 9.25 -28.38
N LYS A 572 15.53 8.30 -27.98
CA LYS A 572 16.93 8.27 -28.36
C LYS A 572 17.12 7.81 -29.81
N LYS A 573 18.18 8.33 -30.47
CA LYS A 573 18.60 7.88 -31.80
C LYS A 573 18.83 6.37 -31.77
N LYS A 574 18.62 5.72 -32.92
CA LYS A 574 18.80 4.27 -33.05
C LYS A 574 20.28 3.92 -33.11
N ASP A 575 20.63 2.74 -32.64
CA ASP A 575 21.92 2.13 -32.82
C ASP A 575 22.04 1.53 -34.23
N LEU A 576 23.19 1.67 -34.87
CA LEU A 576 23.52 0.88 -36.07
C LEU A 576 24.33 -0.32 -35.64
N VAL A 577 23.78 -1.53 -35.74
CA VAL A 577 24.41 -2.78 -35.32
C VAL A 577 24.85 -3.55 -36.56
N LEU A 578 26.14 -3.59 -36.82
CA LEU A 578 26.77 -4.33 -37.92
C LEU A 578 27.53 -5.55 -37.34
N ASP A 579 27.94 -6.48 -38.20
CA ASP A 579 28.62 -7.70 -37.78
C ASP A 579 29.98 -7.45 -37.09
N ASP A 580 30.62 -6.35 -37.46
CA ASP A 580 32.00 -5.99 -37.00
C ASP A 580 32.02 -4.78 -36.04
N THR A 581 30.95 -4.01 -35.96
CA THR A 581 30.89 -2.79 -35.12
C THR A 581 29.48 -2.37 -34.80
N THR A 582 29.36 -1.56 -33.74
CA THR A 582 28.11 -0.90 -33.38
C THR A 582 28.32 0.59 -33.19
N TYR A 583 27.54 1.40 -33.88
CA TYR A 583 27.49 2.84 -33.68
C TYR A 583 26.28 3.14 -32.78
N VAL A 584 26.55 3.59 -31.55
CA VAL A 584 25.55 3.85 -30.54
C VAL A 584 24.92 5.23 -30.76
N GLU A 585 23.59 5.35 -30.62
CA GLU A 585 22.79 6.59 -30.76
C GLU A 585 23.12 7.37 -32.03
N ALA A 586 23.31 6.69 -33.18
CA ALA A 586 23.89 7.25 -34.38
C ALA A 586 22.87 7.64 -35.46
N LEU A 587 21.65 7.03 -35.45
CA LEU A 587 20.70 7.16 -36.54
C LEU A 587 19.37 7.75 -36.08
N GLY A 588 19.06 8.93 -36.60
CA GLY A 588 17.81 9.67 -36.34
C GLY A 588 17.63 10.79 -37.35
N THR A 589 17.06 11.90 -36.93
CA THR A 589 16.97 13.13 -37.72
C THR A 589 17.59 14.28 -36.91
N SER A 590 18.16 15.25 -37.66
CA SER A 590 18.71 16.48 -37.10
C SER A 590 18.03 17.66 -37.81
N VAL A 591 17.78 18.75 -37.07
CA VAL A 591 17.13 19.94 -37.60
C VAL A 591 18.08 21.11 -37.45
N PHE A 592 18.42 21.74 -38.60
CA PHE A 592 19.17 22.96 -38.66
C PHE A 592 18.17 24.14 -38.80
N THR A 593 18.28 25.10 -37.88
CA THR A 593 17.37 26.24 -37.82
C THR A 593 18.12 27.51 -38.24
N GLU A 594 17.69 28.17 -39.30
CA GLU A 594 18.14 29.51 -39.68
C GLU A 594 17.06 30.53 -39.32
N ILE A 595 17.39 31.45 -38.42
CA ILE A 595 16.46 32.46 -37.92
C ILE A 595 16.33 33.60 -38.96
N VAL A 596 15.10 33.96 -39.29
CA VAL A 596 14.79 35.05 -40.24
C VAL A 596 14.42 36.32 -39.44
N TYR A 597 15.11 37.42 -39.74
CA TYR A 597 14.90 38.71 -39.10
C TYR A 597 14.25 39.67 -40.07
N ASP A 598 13.49 40.64 -39.56
CA ASP A 598 13.02 41.82 -40.32
C ASP A 598 14.05 42.93 -40.38
N GLU A 599 13.69 44.04 -41.03
CA GLU A 599 14.55 45.25 -41.16
C GLU A 599 14.87 45.94 -39.81
N ASN A 600 14.18 45.56 -38.73
CA ASN A 600 14.36 46.07 -37.35
C ASN A 600 14.99 45.06 -36.42
N ASP A 601 15.60 44.02 -36.93
CA ASP A 601 16.19 42.89 -36.18
C ASP A 601 15.18 42.10 -35.32
N ASN A 602 13.88 42.16 -35.61
CA ASN A 602 12.90 41.29 -34.95
C ASN A 602 12.85 39.94 -35.63
N ILE A 603 12.68 38.90 -34.87
CA ILE A 603 12.50 37.52 -35.37
C ILE A 603 11.09 37.42 -36.00
N VAL A 604 11.03 37.15 -37.29
CA VAL A 604 9.78 37.02 -38.06
C VAL A 604 9.51 35.57 -38.48
N GLY A 605 10.50 34.69 -38.32
CA GLY A 605 10.34 33.25 -38.60
C GLY A 605 11.65 32.49 -38.49
N ALA A 606 11.59 31.23 -38.89
CA ALA A 606 12.74 30.37 -39.03
C ALA A 606 12.59 29.45 -40.25
N VAL A 607 13.69 29.22 -40.95
CA VAL A 607 13.79 28.18 -41.98
C VAL A 607 14.39 26.95 -41.33
N LYS A 608 13.62 25.87 -41.24
CA LYS A 608 14.08 24.57 -40.67
C LYS A 608 14.41 23.64 -41.79
N THR A 609 15.68 23.19 -41.82
CA THR A 609 16.18 22.16 -42.77
C THR A 609 16.38 20.87 -41.99
N MET A 610 15.63 19.85 -42.32
CA MET A 610 15.74 18.51 -41.76
C MET A 610 16.81 17.71 -42.53
N GLN A 611 17.63 16.99 -41.77
CA GLN A 611 18.60 16.06 -42.32
C GLN A 611 18.46 14.71 -41.63
N GLU A 612 18.31 13.62 -42.41
CA GLU A 612 18.40 12.26 -41.89
C GLU A 612 19.88 11.90 -41.61
N ASP A 613 20.13 11.41 -40.42
CA ASP A 613 21.47 10.96 -40.05
C ASP A 613 21.84 9.76 -40.90
N THR A 614 23.05 9.80 -41.50
CA THR A 614 23.56 8.76 -42.37
C THR A 614 24.97 8.35 -41.95
N ILE A 615 25.15 7.07 -41.65
CA ILE A 615 26.45 6.46 -41.40
C ILE A 615 26.90 5.69 -42.62
N VAL A 616 28.08 5.99 -43.13
CA VAL A 616 28.69 5.23 -44.21
C VAL A 616 29.73 4.27 -43.64
N HIS A 617 29.48 2.96 -43.78
CA HIS A 617 30.36 1.91 -43.32
C HIS A 617 30.69 0.96 -44.49
N ASN A 618 31.96 0.73 -44.79
CA ASN A 618 32.43 -0.09 -45.92
C ASN A 618 31.77 0.27 -47.29
N GLY A 619 31.49 1.57 -47.52
CA GLY A 619 30.87 2.07 -48.76
C GLY A 619 29.33 1.91 -48.83
N VAL A 620 28.68 1.39 -47.79
CA VAL A 620 27.24 1.28 -47.67
C VAL A 620 26.73 2.39 -46.77
N ALA A 621 25.70 3.10 -47.19
CA ALA A 621 25.02 4.14 -46.41
C ALA A 621 23.86 3.53 -45.60
N TYR A 622 23.86 3.80 -44.30
CA TYR A 622 22.82 3.35 -43.36
C TYR A 622 22.08 4.54 -42.76
N THR A 623 20.77 4.42 -42.66
CA THR A 623 19.90 5.42 -42.05
C THR A 623 19.03 4.75 -40.97
N MET A 624 18.22 5.54 -40.26
CA MET A 624 17.30 5.02 -39.23
C MET A 624 16.27 4.00 -39.75
N ASN A 625 16.08 3.91 -41.08
CA ASN A 625 15.19 2.98 -41.77
C ASN A 625 15.90 1.73 -42.28
N SER A 626 17.22 1.63 -42.13
CA SER A 626 17.99 0.46 -42.52
C SER A 626 17.63 -0.78 -41.67
N PRO A 627 17.70 -2.00 -42.26
CA PRO A 627 17.42 -3.23 -41.52
C PRO A 627 18.33 -3.46 -40.30
N GLU A 628 19.55 -2.88 -40.30
CA GLU A 628 20.54 -2.96 -39.22
C GLU A 628 20.32 -1.92 -38.12
N ALA A 629 19.46 -0.93 -38.35
CA ALA A 629 19.07 0.06 -37.33
C ALA A 629 18.26 -0.61 -36.24
N ARG A 630 18.67 -0.49 -34.99
CA ARG A 630 18.01 -1.04 -33.81
C ARG A 630 17.57 0.08 -32.90
N GLN A 631 16.36 -0.08 -32.30
CA GLN A 631 15.91 0.80 -31.22
C GLN A 631 16.93 0.76 -30.10
N GLN A 632 17.25 1.93 -29.55
CA GLN A 632 18.17 2.03 -28.43
C GLN A 632 17.61 1.25 -27.22
N GLU A 633 18.36 0.27 -26.79
CA GLU A 633 17.99 -0.59 -25.67
C GLU A 633 19.23 -1.05 -24.89
N THR A 634 19.08 -1.16 -23.56
CA THR A 634 20.17 -1.68 -22.73
C THR A 634 20.28 -3.20 -22.85
N SER A 635 21.45 -3.74 -22.57
CA SER A 635 21.59 -5.18 -22.38
C SER A 635 20.88 -5.65 -21.09
N TRP A 636 20.53 -6.94 -21.02
CA TRP A 636 19.94 -7.52 -19.82
C TRP A 636 20.93 -7.52 -18.65
N LYS A 637 20.60 -6.83 -17.55
CA LYS A 637 21.32 -6.94 -16.28
C LYS A 637 20.68 -8.00 -15.41
N TRP A 638 21.42 -9.08 -15.12
CA TRP A 638 20.98 -10.20 -14.29
C TRP A 638 21.58 -10.09 -12.89
N ILE A 639 20.74 -10.18 -11.85
CA ILE A 639 21.15 -10.11 -10.46
C ILE A 639 20.47 -11.23 -9.68
N ARG A 640 21.25 -11.98 -8.89
CA ARG A 640 20.78 -13.12 -8.10
C ARG A 640 20.52 -12.71 -6.67
N GLY A 641 19.43 -13.22 -6.08
CA GLY A 641 19.10 -13.08 -4.67
C GLY A 641 19.06 -14.44 -3.98
N LYS A 642 19.21 -14.45 -2.66
CA LYS A 642 19.10 -15.64 -1.81
C LYS A 642 18.49 -15.29 -0.45
N THR A 643 17.75 -16.24 0.13
CA THR A 643 17.18 -16.07 1.46
C THR A 643 17.34 -17.38 2.24
N ILE A 644 17.71 -17.26 3.51
CA ILE A 644 17.72 -18.37 4.46
C ILE A 644 17.03 -17.89 5.73
N LYS A 645 16.02 -18.60 6.19
CA LYS A 645 15.29 -18.32 7.43
C LYS A 645 15.15 -19.58 8.26
N LEU A 646 15.32 -19.43 9.55
CA LEU A 646 15.13 -20.49 10.55
C LEU A 646 14.25 -19.95 11.66
N GLY A 647 13.22 -20.69 12.05
CA GLY A 647 12.37 -20.29 13.16
C GLY A 647 11.88 -21.49 13.97
N ALA A 648 11.62 -21.27 15.24
CA ALA A 648 11.06 -22.25 16.16
C ALA A 648 10.06 -21.63 17.11
N ASN A 649 8.95 -22.31 17.39
CA ASN A 649 7.99 -21.99 18.42
C ASN A 649 7.87 -23.15 19.40
N TYR A 650 7.91 -22.83 20.70
CA TYR A 650 7.76 -23.82 21.77
C TYR A 650 6.57 -23.47 22.66
N ASN A 651 5.59 -24.37 22.69
CA ASN A 651 4.42 -24.29 23.56
C ASN A 651 4.80 -24.83 24.94
N ILE A 652 5.11 -23.91 25.88
CA ILE A 652 5.49 -24.25 27.25
C ILE A 652 4.35 -25.02 27.93
N ASP A 653 3.15 -24.47 27.79
CA ASP A 653 1.89 -25.07 28.23
C ASP A 653 0.72 -24.54 27.38
N PHE A 654 -0.52 -24.80 27.78
CA PHE A 654 -1.72 -24.34 27.05
C PHE A 654 -1.88 -22.82 26.99
N ASN A 655 -1.28 -22.09 27.93
CA ASN A 655 -1.41 -20.66 28.09
C ASN A 655 -0.20 -19.91 27.52
N ASN A 656 0.98 -20.54 27.51
CA ASN A 656 2.27 -19.92 27.29
C ASN A 656 2.98 -20.50 26.08
N ASN A 657 3.50 -19.65 25.21
CA ASN A 657 4.45 -20.05 24.17
C ASN A 657 5.52 -18.98 23.94
N VAL A 658 6.66 -19.42 23.45
CA VAL A 658 7.77 -18.57 23.01
C VAL A 658 8.12 -18.93 21.58
N PHE A 659 8.58 -17.93 20.81
CA PHE A 659 9.15 -18.18 19.51
C PHE A 659 10.48 -17.44 19.31
N PHE A 660 11.26 -17.93 18.37
CA PHE A 660 12.50 -17.34 17.92
C PHE A 660 12.60 -17.49 16.39
N ASN A 661 13.12 -16.46 15.73
CA ASN A 661 13.30 -16.43 14.29
C ASN A 661 14.59 -15.70 13.94
N ILE A 662 15.34 -16.24 12.97
CA ILE A 662 16.56 -15.62 12.43
C ILE A 662 16.54 -15.73 10.91
N GLY A 663 17.04 -14.71 10.22
CA GLY A 663 17.07 -14.71 8.76
C GLY A 663 18.21 -13.89 8.18
N TYR A 664 18.61 -14.35 7.00
CA TYR A 664 19.52 -13.68 6.10
C TYR A 664 18.84 -13.53 4.74
N ILE A 665 18.77 -12.32 4.21
CA ILE A 665 18.19 -12.01 2.92
C ILE A 665 19.21 -11.21 2.11
N SER A 666 19.51 -11.67 0.90
CA SER A 666 20.23 -10.90 -0.12
C SER A 666 19.29 -10.73 -1.32
N LYS A 667 18.91 -9.50 -1.62
CA LYS A 667 17.95 -9.20 -2.71
C LYS A 667 18.53 -8.20 -3.69
N ALA A 668 18.14 -8.33 -4.96
CA ALA A 668 18.49 -7.37 -6.00
C ALA A 668 17.85 -5.98 -5.69
N PRO A 669 18.55 -4.88 -6.00
CA PRO A 669 17.95 -3.54 -6.02
C PRO A 669 16.77 -3.47 -7.00
N ARG A 670 15.98 -2.41 -6.90
CA ARG A 670 14.84 -2.20 -7.81
C ARG A 670 15.32 -1.63 -9.14
N PHE A 671 14.47 -1.67 -10.17
CA PHE A 671 14.76 -1.16 -11.50
C PHE A 671 15.31 0.27 -11.49
N ASN A 672 14.72 1.17 -10.72
CA ASN A 672 15.15 2.57 -10.61
C ASN A 672 16.55 2.77 -9.99
N ASN A 673 17.13 1.72 -9.41
CA ASN A 673 18.48 1.71 -8.87
C ASN A 673 19.44 0.89 -9.76
N ILE A 674 19.03 0.52 -10.97
CA ILE A 674 19.81 -0.19 -11.96
C ILE A 674 20.22 0.73 -13.10
N TYR A 675 19.30 1.56 -13.58
CA TYR A 675 19.50 2.49 -14.69
C TYR A 675 19.16 3.91 -14.26
N ASP A 676 19.93 4.88 -14.71
CA ASP A 676 19.63 6.29 -14.64
C ASP A 676 18.55 6.69 -15.69
N TYR A 677 18.23 7.99 -15.75
CA TYR A 677 17.26 8.48 -16.73
C TYR A 677 17.80 8.54 -18.16
N SER A 678 19.14 8.53 -18.34
CA SER A 678 19.82 8.51 -19.61
C SER A 678 20.07 7.09 -20.13
N ASN A 679 19.53 6.06 -19.46
CA ASN A 679 19.67 4.61 -19.75
C ASN A 679 21.05 4.03 -19.42
N ASN A 680 21.90 4.77 -18.72
CA ASN A 680 23.16 4.24 -18.28
C ASN A 680 22.96 3.32 -17.08
N LEU A 681 23.78 2.26 -17.02
CA LEU A 681 23.84 1.38 -15.88
C LEU A 681 24.57 2.10 -14.75
N TYR A 682 23.94 2.22 -13.56
CA TYR A 682 24.68 2.68 -12.39
C TYR A 682 25.88 1.79 -12.12
N ARG A 683 26.99 2.40 -11.69
CA ARG A 683 28.15 1.66 -11.20
C ARG A 683 27.87 1.12 -9.79
N ASP A 684 28.65 0.16 -9.37
CA ASP A 684 28.65 -0.38 -7.99
C ASP A 684 27.29 -0.87 -7.51
N ILE A 685 26.54 -1.53 -8.43
CA ILE A 685 25.24 -2.13 -8.09
C ILE A 685 25.47 -3.34 -7.20
N GLU A 686 25.13 -3.23 -5.94
CA GLU A 686 25.20 -4.29 -4.96
C GLU A 686 23.81 -4.77 -4.52
N ASN A 687 23.74 -6.01 -4.02
CA ASN A 687 22.56 -6.52 -3.38
C ASN A 687 22.35 -5.85 -2.03
N GLU A 688 21.09 -5.55 -1.72
CA GLU A 688 20.70 -5.23 -0.35
C GLU A 688 20.84 -6.48 0.51
N ILE A 689 21.48 -6.36 1.68
CA ILE A 689 21.67 -7.44 2.64
C ILE A 689 20.89 -7.15 3.91
N VAL A 690 20.08 -8.12 4.34
CA VAL A 690 19.34 -8.00 5.60
C VAL A 690 19.65 -9.17 6.50
N LYS A 691 20.05 -8.86 7.73
CA LYS A 691 20.29 -9.80 8.83
C LYS A 691 19.34 -9.46 9.95
N ALA A 692 18.50 -10.39 10.36
CA ALA A 692 17.49 -10.11 11.37
C ALA A 692 17.35 -11.25 12.37
N VAL A 693 17.05 -10.86 13.61
CA VAL A 693 16.75 -11.75 14.74
C VAL A 693 15.49 -11.25 15.41
N GLU A 694 14.57 -12.15 15.70
CA GLU A 694 13.31 -11.84 16.36
C GLU A 694 12.99 -12.88 17.41
N GLY A 695 12.34 -12.46 18.48
CA GLY A 695 11.83 -13.35 19.50
C GLY A 695 10.57 -12.82 20.14
N GLY A 696 9.70 -13.70 20.59
CA GLY A 696 8.46 -13.29 21.22
C GLY A 696 7.95 -14.28 22.26
N TYR A 697 7.10 -13.77 23.12
CA TYR A 697 6.37 -14.50 24.14
C TYR A 697 4.89 -14.17 24.01
N SER A 698 4.05 -15.18 24.09
CA SER A 698 2.59 -15.04 24.12
C SER A 698 2.02 -15.73 25.35
N PHE A 699 1.11 -15.00 26.01
CA PHE A 699 0.30 -15.50 27.12
C PHE A 699 -1.17 -15.43 26.77
N ARG A 700 -1.94 -16.44 27.12
CA ARG A 700 -3.39 -16.47 26.95
C ARG A 700 -4.08 -17.09 28.14
N SER A 701 -5.14 -16.44 28.56
CA SER A 701 -6.09 -16.95 29.54
C SER A 701 -7.53 -16.66 29.09
N ARG A 702 -8.49 -17.03 29.90
CA ARG A 702 -9.91 -16.83 29.56
C ARG A 702 -10.29 -15.37 29.32
N SER A 703 -9.69 -14.45 30.06
CA SER A 703 -10.04 -13.01 30.01
C SER A 703 -8.89 -12.11 29.57
N PHE A 704 -7.68 -12.65 29.39
CA PHE A 704 -6.50 -11.87 29.05
C PHE A 704 -5.61 -12.58 28.04
N SER A 705 -5.18 -11.86 27.01
CA SER A 705 -4.11 -12.30 26.12
C SER A 705 -3.08 -11.17 25.97
N ALA A 706 -1.82 -11.53 25.85
CA ALA A 706 -0.70 -10.64 25.61
C ALA A 706 0.31 -11.28 24.68
N ASN A 707 0.80 -10.52 23.70
CA ASN A 707 1.94 -10.88 22.86
C ASN A 707 2.99 -9.80 23.03
N VAL A 708 4.24 -10.22 23.28
CA VAL A 708 5.40 -9.34 23.37
C VAL A 708 6.45 -9.83 22.38
N ASN A 709 6.94 -8.95 21.53
CA ASN A 709 7.92 -9.27 20.49
C ASN A 709 9.08 -8.28 20.55
N GLY A 710 10.31 -8.80 20.47
CA GLY A 710 11.51 -8.00 20.26
C GLY A 710 12.12 -8.31 18.90
N TYR A 711 12.67 -7.32 18.25
CA TYR A 711 13.34 -7.47 16.96
C TYR A 711 14.64 -6.66 16.88
N PHE A 712 15.56 -7.18 16.07
CA PHE A 712 16.82 -6.54 15.71
C PHE A 712 17.10 -6.86 14.25
N THR A 713 17.18 -5.85 13.39
CA THR A 713 17.36 -5.98 11.94
C THR A 713 18.44 -5.02 11.46
N GLN A 714 19.51 -5.54 10.93
CA GLN A 714 20.56 -4.80 10.24
C GLN A 714 20.27 -4.86 8.72
N TRP A 715 20.26 -3.72 8.06
CA TRP A 715 20.06 -3.58 6.63
C TRP A 715 21.26 -2.87 6.03
N GLU A 716 22.00 -3.58 5.17
CA GLU A 716 23.21 -3.11 4.49
C GLU A 716 22.89 -2.85 3.01
N ASN A 717 23.58 -1.89 2.41
CA ASN A 717 23.49 -1.52 0.99
C ASN A 717 22.06 -1.12 0.56
N LYS A 718 21.32 -0.43 1.41
CA LYS A 718 20.00 0.11 1.04
C LYS A 718 20.19 1.25 0.04
N PRO A 719 19.68 1.12 -1.20
CA PRO A 719 19.78 2.22 -2.16
C PRO A 719 18.85 3.37 -1.77
N SER A 720 19.22 4.60 -2.13
CA SER A 720 18.36 5.75 -1.98
C SER A 720 17.08 5.63 -2.83
N ASN A 721 16.03 6.39 -2.48
CA ASN A 721 14.72 6.28 -3.13
C ASN A 721 14.63 7.02 -4.49
N GLY A 722 15.68 7.12 -5.29
CA GLY A 722 15.61 7.74 -6.61
C GLY A 722 16.85 8.49 -7.06
N GLY A 723 17.99 8.18 -6.48
CA GLY A 723 19.25 8.89 -6.75
C GLY A 723 19.31 10.25 -6.01
N VAL A 724 20.50 10.79 -5.97
CA VAL A 724 20.80 12.13 -5.45
C VAL A 724 21.10 13.03 -6.62
N THR A 725 20.73 14.29 -6.55
CA THR A 725 21.04 15.27 -7.58
C THR A 725 21.88 16.37 -6.96
N ILE A 726 23.03 16.65 -7.56
CA ILE A 726 23.81 17.85 -7.28
C ILE A 726 23.69 18.80 -8.47
N MET A 727 23.94 20.08 -8.24
CA MET A 727 24.09 21.09 -9.29
C MET A 727 25.58 21.33 -9.52
N LEU A 728 26.06 21.06 -10.72
CA LEU A 728 27.42 21.38 -11.13
C LEU A 728 27.31 22.28 -12.39
N ASP A 729 27.90 23.47 -12.35
CA ASP A 729 27.81 24.47 -13.42
C ASP A 729 26.36 24.74 -13.91
N ASP A 730 25.40 24.85 -12.96
CA ASP A 730 23.97 24.99 -13.22
C ASP A 730 23.29 23.79 -13.92
N GLU A 731 23.99 22.68 -14.12
CA GLU A 731 23.45 21.42 -14.68
C GLU A 731 23.17 20.42 -13.56
N PRO A 732 21.96 19.79 -13.52
CA PRO A 732 21.61 18.80 -12.53
C PRO A 732 22.24 17.44 -12.84
N ILE A 733 23.18 17.00 -12.04
CA ILE A 733 23.85 15.70 -12.16
C ILE A 733 23.29 14.74 -11.13
N ARG A 734 22.98 13.53 -11.54
CA ARG A 734 22.43 12.49 -10.68
C ARG A 734 23.39 11.35 -10.43
N ALA A 735 23.40 10.92 -9.17
CA ALA A 735 24.05 9.68 -8.76
C ALA A 735 23.10 8.80 -7.96
N ASN A 736 23.38 7.49 -7.93
CA ASN A 736 22.70 6.56 -7.06
C ASN A 736 23.55 6.37 -5.80
N ILE A 737 22.97 6.60 -4.64
CA ILE A 737 23.60 6.21 -3.38
C ILE A 737 23.31 4.73 -3.17
N ASN A 738 24.31 3.90 -3.38
CA ASN A 738 24.33 2.51 -2.96
C ASN A 738 25.08 2.45 -1.63
N GLY A 739 24.52 1.77 -0.64
CA GLY A 739 25.29 1.49 0.57
C GLY A 739 24.85 2.22 1.83
N MET A 740 23.66 2.82 1.86
CA MET A 740 23.12 3.28 3.13
C MET A 740 22.77 2.09 4.01
N ASP A 741 23.43 1.98 5.15
CA ASP A 741 23.17 0.97 6.17
C ASP A 741 22.20 1.53 7.20
N ALA A 742 21.31 0.69 7.70
CA ALA A 742 20.37 1.05 8.75
C ALA A 742 20.24 -0.07 9.80
N LEU A 743 20.02 0.32 11.03
CA LEU A 743 19.75 -0.57 12.14
C LEU A 743 18.32 -0.30 12.65
N HIS A 744 17.48 -1.32 12.62
CA HIS A 744 16.11 -1.27 13.14
C HIS A 744 15.98 -2.24 14.32
N LYS A 745 15.74 -1.73 15.52
CA LYS A 745 15.49 -2.54 16.70
C LYS A 745 14.27 -2.01 17.46
N GLY A 746 13.61 -2.86 18.24
CA GLY A 746 12.46 -2.40 19.02
C GLY A 746 11.71 -3.51 19.72
N ILE A 747 10.70 -3.09 20.47
CA ILE A 747 9.78 -3.94 21.22
C ILE A 747 8.34 -3.58 20.84
N GLU A 748 7.56 -4.60 20.59
CA GLU A 748 6.13 -4.49 20.26
C GLU A 748 5.31 -5.31 21.23
N MET A 749 4.14 -4.80 21.62
CA MET A 749 3.22 -5.52 22.49
C MET A 749 1.78 -5.23 22.11
N ASP A 750 0.98 -6.27 22.06
CA ASP A 750 -0.47 -6.18 21.98
C ASP A 750 -1.12 -6.99 23.11
N MET A 751 -2.15 -6.40 23.72
CA MET A 751 -2.90 -7.03 24.79
C MET A 751 -4.40 -6.87 24.55
N VAL A 752 -5.14 -7.89 24.91
CA VAL A 752 -6.62 -7.84 24.96
C VAL A 752 -7.07 -8.28 26.33
N PHE A 753 -7.85 -7.44 26.98
CA PHE A 753 -8.44 -7.70 28.26
C PHE A 753 -9.97 -7.71 28.15
N LYS A 754 -10.60 -8.84 28.38
CA LYS A 754 -12.07 -9.00 28.48
C LYS A 754 -12.52 -8.73 29.90
N ILE A 755 -13.10 -7.57 30.15
CA ILE A 755 -13.71 -7.20 31.44
C ILE A 755 -14.96 -8.05 31.67
N SER A 756 -15.72 -8.28 30.61
CA SER A 756 -16.93 -9.11 30.58
C SER A 756 -17.24 -9.55 29.15
N ASP A 757 -18.26 -10.38 28.95
CA ASP A 757 -18.73 -10.74 27.60
C ASP A 757 -19.21 -9.55 26.75
N LYS A 758 -19.43 -8.38 27.40
CA LYS A 758 -19.89 -7.14 26.76
C LYS A 758 -18.85 -6.04 26.70
N ALA A 759 -17.72 -6.16 27.39
CA ALA A 759 -16.72 -5.10 27.48
C ALA A 759 -15.31 -5.66 27.31
N SER A 760 -14.51 -5.02 26.47
CA SER A 760 -13.09 -5.34 26.28
C SER A 760 -12.24 -4.09 26.12
N ILE A 761 -10.98 -4.21 26.56
CA ILE A 761 -9.91 -3.24 26.32
C ILE A 761 -8.86 -3.90 25.44
N GLU A 762 -8.43 -3.22 24.42
CA GLU A 762 -7.25 -3.57 23.60
C GLU A 762 -6.17 -2.53 23.87
N LEU A 763 -4.95 -2.98 24.16
CA LEU A 763 -3.77 -2.12 24.32
C LEU A 763 -2.76 -2.48 23.25
N LEU A 764 -2.12 -1.46 22.72
CA LEU A 764 -1.06 -1.54 21.74
C LEU A 764 0.12 -0.70 22.23
N TYR A 765 1.32 -1.25 22.13
CA TYR A 765 2.54 -0.58 22.48
C TYR A 765 3.64 -0.97 21.49
N SER A 766 4.35 -0.01 20.96
CA SER A 766 5.50 -0.20 20.08
C SER A 766 6.50 0.91 20.34
N ILE A 767 7.75 0.54 20.61
CA ILE A 767 8.88 1.45 20.64
C ILE A 767 9.93 0.88 19.69
N GLY A 768 10.33 1.69 18.71
CA GLY A 768 11.44 1.45 17.83
C GLY A 768 12.61 2.38 18.18
N ASP A 769 13.77 1.99 17.71
CA ASP A 769 14.97 2.82 17.61
C ASP A 769 15.61 2.43 16.28
N TRP A 770 15.33 3.28 15.25
CA TRP A 770 15.76 3.03 13.88
C TRP A 770 16.71 4.12 13.44
N THR A 771 17.96 3.75 13.22
CA THR A 771 19.04 4.70 12.92
C THR A 771 19.83 4.28 11.69
N TRP A 772 20.28 5.28 10.95
CA TRP A 772 21.27 5.11 9.90
C TRP A 772 22.63 4.77 10.50
N GLN A 773 23.45 4.02 9.75
CA GLN A 773 24.76 3.56 10.20
C GLN A 773 25.85 3.88 9.16
N SER A 774 25.53 4.62 8.11
CA SER A 774 26.43 4.90 7.01
C SER A 774 27.21 6.18 7.17
N LYS A 775 28.50 6.08 6.88
CA LYS A 775 29.38 7.16 6.54
C LYS A 775 30.05 6.78 5.24
N ASP A 776 29.72 7.46 4.14
CA ASP A 776 30.15 7.05 2.80
C ASP A 776 30.34 8.25 1.88
N SER A 777 30.75 8.00 0.66
CA SER A 777 30.96 9.00 -0.38
C SER A 777 30.34 8.56 -1.69
N VAL A 778 29.79 9.53 -2.42
CA VAL A 778 29.12 9.36 -3.71
C VAL A 778 29.97 9.98 -4.80
N ARG A 779 30.19 9.23 -5.88
CA ARG A 779 30.85 9.69 -7.09
C ARG A 779 29.82 9.97 -8.17
N PHE A 780 30.08 10.97 -8.97
CA PHE A 780 29.19 11.38 -10.06
C PHE A 780 29.82 11.04 -11.41
N TYR A 781 28.95 10.73 -12.36
CA TYR A 781 29.33 10.28 -13.69
C TYR A 781 28.51 11.02 -14.75
N ASP A 782 29.15 11.36 -15.87
CA ASP A 782 28.49 11.96 -17.03
C ASP A 782 27.60 10.94 -17.77
N ASP A 783 26.86 11.41 -18.78
CA ASP A 783 26.00 10.56 -19.62
C ASP A 783 26.79 9.47 -20.41
N ASN A 784 28.10 9.60 -20.55
CA ASN A 784 28.98 8.60 -21.15
C ASN A 784 29.59 7.66 -20.10
N ASN A 785 29.16 7.79 -18.84
CA ASN A 785 29.66 7.01 -17.72
C ASN A 785 31.13 7.25 -17.37
N ASN A 786 31.67 8.44 -17.69
CA ASN A 786 32.94 8.91 -17.21
C ASN A 786 32.80 9.62 -15.88
N ALA A 787 33.78 9.48 -14.97
CA ALA A 787 33.76 10.23 -13.73
C ALA A 787 33.80 11.75 -14.05
N ILE A 788 32.93 12.50 -13.37
CA ILE A 788 32.94 13.94 -13.47
C ILE A 788 34.17 14.48 -12.74
N ILE A 789 34.84 15.41 -13.39
CA ILE A 789 36.10 15.99 -12.91
C ILE A 789 35.87 17.47 -12.65
N ASP A 790 36.33 17.95 -11.48
CA ASP A 790 36.32 19.37 -11.13
C ASP A 790 37.35 20.18 -11.95
N ASP A 791 37.33 21.50 -11.83
CA ASP A 791 38.24 22.42 -12.50
C ASP A 791 39.74 22.17 -12.16
N PHE A 792 40.03 21.39 -11.12
CA PHE A 792 41.38 21.04 -10.70
C PHE A 792 41.81 19.65 -11.20
N GLY A 793 40.94 18.93 -11.90
CA GLY A 793 41.21 17.60 -12.44
C GLY A 793 41.00 16.47 -11.45
N ASN A 794 40.27 16.69 -10.31
CA ASN A 794 39.89 15.65 -9.37
C ASN A 794 38.52 15.11 -9.68
N GLU A 795 38.27 13.85 -9.36
CA GLU A 795 36.87 13.32 -9.40
C GLU A 795 35.98 14.08 -8.42
N VAL A 796 34.80 14.45 -8.88
CA VAL A 796 33.77 15.04 -8.01
C VAL A 796 33.23 13.95 -7.08
N VAL A 797 33.46 14.12 -5.77
CA VAL A 797 33.08 13.17 -4.71
C VAL A 797 32.42 13.94 -3.59
N GLU A 798 31.18 13.63 -3.31
CA GLU A 798 30.45 14.15 -2.15
C GLU A 798 30.44 13.10 -1.04
N SER A 799 30.75 13.52 0.18
CA SER A 799 30.78 12.64 1.35
C SER A 799 29.66 13.00 2.32
N PHE A 800 29.09 12.00 2.96
CA PHE A 800 28.09 12.21 4.00
C PHE A 800 28.32 11.32 5.22
N ASP A 801 27.87 11.75 6.38
CA ASP A 801 27.89 10.99 7.64
C ASP A 801 26.51 11.01 8.27
N ALA A 802 25.79 9.90 8.15
CA ALA A 802 24.46 9.70 8.71
C ALA A 802 24.47 8.77 9.95
N VAL A 803 25.66 8.49 10.53
CA VAL A 803 25.77 7.54 11.65
C VAL A 803 25.01 8.07 12.88
N GLY A 804 24.03 7.29 13.33
CA GLY A 804 23.20 7.60 14.50
C GLY A 804 21.97 8.48 14.22
N VAL A 805 21.84 9.04 13.01
CA VAL A 805 20.67 9.82 12.58
C VAL A 805 19.46 8.91 12.44
N HIS A 806 18.30 9.32 12.98
CA HIS A 806 17.09 8.50 12.94
C HIS A 806 16.50 8.38 11.53
N VAL A 807 15.94 7.19 11.26
CA VAL A 807 15.21 6.93 10.00
C VAL A 807 13.88 7.66 10.05
N GLY A 808 13.60 8.47 9.03
CA GLY A 808 12.35 9.22 8.88
C GLY A 808 11.16 8.39 8.35
N ASP A 809 10.11 9.09 7.94
CA ASP A 809 8.92 8.54 7.26
C ASP A 809 7.94 7.74 8.15
N ALA A 810 8.21 7.51 9.44
CA ALA A 810 7.29 6.83 10.35
C ALA A 810 7.60 7.13 11.83
N ALA A 811 6.56 7.20 12.65
CA ALA A 811 6.69 7.31 14.09
C ALA A 811 7.31 6.02 14.67
N GLN A 812 8.40 6.16 15.43
CA GLN A 812 9.12 5.04 16.05
C GLN A 812 8.44 4.60 17.35
N THR A 813 7.69 5.51 17.99
CA THR A 813 6.89 5.23 19.19
C THR A 813 5.40 5.30 18.85
N GLN A 814 4.65 4.24 19.20
CA GLN A 814 3.20 4.14 19.01
C GLN A 814 2.56 3.50 20.25
N HIS A 815 1.58 4.20 20.85
CA HIS A 815 0.76 3.67 21.92
C HIS A 815 -0.71 3.74 21.52
N GLY A 816 -1.45 2.68 21.79
CA GLY A 816 -2.87 2.62 21.47
C GLY A 816 -3.68 2.04 22.63
N ILE A 817 -4.86 2.61 22.86
CA ILE A 817 -5.86 2.06 23.76
C ILE A 817 -7.20 2.05 23.05
N SER A 818 -7.91 0.95 23.13
CA SER A 818 -9.25 0.84 22.58
C SER A 818 -10.19 0.21 23.60
N PHE A 819 -11.31 0.86 23.85
CA PHE A 819 -12.37 0.34 24.70
C PHE A 819 -13.60 0.05 23.85
N ARG A 820 -14.09 -1.19 23.90
CA ARG A 820 -15.29 -1.63 23.19
C ARG A 820 -16.32 -2.11 24.20
N TYR A 821 -17.58 -1.60 24.09
CA TYR A 821 -18.68 -1.91 24.98
C TYR A 821 -19.97 -2.21 24.20
N GLU A 822 -20.64 -3.30 24.56
CA GLU A 822 -21.95 -3.69 24.02
C GLU A 822 -23.03 -3.51 25.09
N PRO A 823 -23.57 -2.27 25.30
CA PRO A 823 -24.57 -2.01 26.35
C PRO A 823 -25.82 -2.87 26.21
N LEU A 824 -26.24 -3.08 24.96
CA LEU A 824 -27.39 -3.88 24.60
C LEU A 824 -27.03 -4.85 23.49
N ASP A 825 -27.75 -5.96 23.39
CA ASP A 825 -27.66 -6.84 22.24
C ASP A 825 -27.91 -6.03 20.97
N HIS A 826 -26.98 -6.07 20.01
CA HIS A 826 -27.06 -5.36 18.73
C HIS A 826 -26.58 -3.90 18.72
N ILE A 827 -26.12 -3.33 19.84
CA ILE A 827 -25.47 -2.01 19.91
C ILE A 827 -24.03 -2.20 20.39
N TYR A 828 -23.09 -1.62 19.69
CA TYR A 828 -21.72 -1.46 20.20
C TYR A 828 -21.29 -0.01 20.16
N LEU A 829 -20.43 0.34 21.10
CA LEU A 829 -19.68 1.59 21.18
C LEU A 829 -18.20 1.23 21.26
N LYS A 830 -17.37 1.94 20.55
CA LYS A 830 -15.92 1.77 20.60
C LYS A 830 -15.23 3.13 20.56
N VAL A 831 -14.30 3.34 21.48
CA VAL A 831 -13.39 4.50 21.48
C VAL A 831 -11.97 3.96 21.30
N ARG A 832 -11.19 4.59 20.44
CA ARG A 832 -9.79 4.29 20.26
C ARG A 832 -8.98 5.57 20.38
N GLY A 833 -7.99 5.59 21.27
CA GLY A 833 -6.94 6.59 21.36
C GLY A 833 -5.64 6.00 20.79
N THR A 834 -4.92 6.77 19.98
CA THR A 834 -3.60 6.41 19.48
C THR A 834 -2.66 7.60 19.65
N TYR A 835 -1.50 7.38 20.25
CA TYR A 835 -0.42 8.36 20.44
C TYR A 835 0.77 7.97 19.56
N PHE A 836 1.37 8.95 18.90
CA PHE A 836 2.55 8.81 18.06
C PHE A 836 3.62 9.79 18.50
N ASP A 837 4.87 9.31 18.59
CA ASP A 837 6.05 10.09 18.96
C ASP A 837 7.30 9.53 18.26
N ASP A 838 8.45 10.19 18.50
CA ASP A 838 9.73 9.85 17.87
C ASP A 838 9.57 9.70 16.35
N TYR A 839 8.90 10.69 15.76
CA TYR A 839 8.71 10.78 14.32
C TYR A 839 9.67 11.81 13.76
N TYR A 840 10.59 11.38 12.91
CA TYR A 840 11.61 12.23 12.29
C TYR A 840 11.27 12.50 10.83
N SER A 841 11.64 13.69 10.33
CA SER A 841 11.50 14.04 8.93
C SER A 841 12.44 13.22 8.06
N ASP A 842 12.04 12.94 6.82
CA ASP A 842 12.96 12.42 5.81
C ASP A 842 13.93 13.54 5.36
N PHE A 843 15.12 13.19 4.90
CA PHE A 843 16.16 14.14 4.51
C PHE A 843 16.97 13.63 3.31
N ASP A 844 17.71 14.54 2.66
CA ASP A 844 18.71 14.17 1.65
C ASP A 844 20.03 13.79 2.36
N PRO A 845 20.56 12.56 2.16
CA PRO A 845 21.81 12.15 2.79
C PRO A 845 23.00 13.10 2.53
N LEU A 846 23.07 13.73 1.36
CA LEU A 846 24.17 14.66 1.03
C LEU A 846 24.10 15.98 1.82
N SER A 847 22.98 16.28 2.46
CA SER A 847 22.92 17.41 3.40
C SER A 847 23.66 17.16 4.72
N LEU A 848 24.09 15.91 4.97
CA LEU A 848 24.83 15.50 6.18
C LEU A 848 26.35 15.52 5.96
N ASP A 849 26.88 16.58 5.43
CA ASP A 849 28.30 16.79 5.20
C ASP A 849 28.91 17.86 6.11
N GLY A 850 30.25 17.96 6.14
CA GLY A 850 31.00 19.00 6.84
C GLY A 850 30.54 19.19 8.28
N GLU A 851 30.05 20.38 8.63
CA GLU A 851 29.55 20.72 9.99
C GLU A 851 28.22 20.03 10.31
N ASN A 852 27.48 19.56 9.32
CA ASN A 852 26.23 18.83 9.48
C ASN A 852 26.41 17.31 9.58
N ALA A 853 27.64 16.81 9.55
CA ALA A 853 27.93 15.38 9.67
C ALA A 853 27.33 14.82 10.97
N GLY A 854 26.51 13.76 10.87
CA GLY A 854 25.83 13.12 12.00
C GLY A 854 24.73 13.96 12.66
N ARG A 855 24.32 15.08 12.08
CA ARG A 855 23.28 15.93 12.62
C ARG A 855 21.91 15.26 12.52
N GLU A 856 21.13 15.30 13.63
CA GLU A 856 19.80 14.72 13.69
C GLU A 856 18.81 15.46 12.76
N SER A 857 17.94 14.72 12.10
CA SER A 857 16.85 15.31 11.34
C SER A 857 15.75 15.85 12.27
N TRP A 858 14.90 16.73 11.74
CA TRP A 858 13.87 17.35 12.57
C TRP A 858 12.89 16.33 13.16
N LYS A 859 12.73 16.36 14.48
CA LYS A 859 11.72 15.57 15.18
C LYS A 859 10.37 16.27 15.12
N ILE A 860 9.41 15.66 14.46
CA ILE A 860 8.04 16.15 14.32
C ILE A 860 7.36 16.09 15.71
N PRO A 861 6.55 17.11 16.09
CA PRO A 861 5.81 17.09 17.35
C PRO A 861 4.94 15.86 17.52
N ALA A 862 4.95 15.29 18.72
CA ALA A 862 4.10 14.17 19.08
C ALA A 862 2.61 14.55 19.01
N TYR A 863 1.74 13.61 18.65
CA TYR A 863 0.32 13.85 18.57
C TYR A 863 -0.54 12.66 18.99
N SER A 864 -1.79 12.95 19.33
CA SER A 864 -2.77 11.94 19.73
C SER A 864 -4.02 12.03 18.89
N LEU A 865 -4.52 10.89 18.43
CA LEU A 865 -5.78 10.80 17.70
C LEU A 865 -6.80 10.00 18.50
N VAL A 866 -8.01 10.50 18.57
CA VAL A 866 -9.14 9.80 19.20
C VAL A 866 -10.20 9.53 18.15
N ASP A 867 -10.56 8.27 17.96
CA ASP A 867 -11.64 7.83 17.09
C ASP A 867 -12.80 7.26 17.90
N PHE A 868 -14.01 7.56 17.47
CA PHE A 868 -15.25 7.02 18.05
C PHE A 868 -16.02 6.24 17.00
N HIS A 869 -16.46 5.03 17.34
CA HIS A 869 -17.27 4.19 16.49
C HIS A 869 -18.51 3.69 17.24
N ALA A 870 -19.64 3.70 16.58
CA ALA A 870 -20.88 3.14 17.10
C ALA A 870 -21.61 2.33 16.02
N GLY A 871 -22.33 1.31 16.44
CA GLY A 871 -23.12 0.54 15.48
C GLY A 871 -24.39 -0.02 16.12
N TYR A 872 -25.42 -0.10 15.27
CA TYR A 872 -26.70 -0.70 15.61
C TYR A 872 -27.11 -1.72 14.55
N THR A 873 -27.46 -2.93 14.98
CA THR A 873 -27.94 -4.00 14.10
C THR A 873 -29.45 -4.17 14.25
N LEU A 874 -30.22 -3.77 13.24
CA LEU A 874 -31.67 -4.01 13.14
C LEU A 874 -31.90 -5.35 12.44
N LYS A 875 -32.48 -6.32 13.16
CA LYS A 875 -32.91 -7.60 12.55
C LYS A 875 -34.29 -7.38 11.90
N LEU A 876 -34.38 -7.57 10.59
CA LEU A 876 -35.65 -7.51 9.85
C LEU A 876 -36.36 -8.84 9.92
N ASN A 877 -35.63 -9.93 9.81
CA ASN A 877 -36.12 -11.31 9.96
C ASN A 877 -34.96 -12.26 10.25
N LYS A 878 -35.21 -13.59 10.29
CA LYS A 878 -34.16 -14.62 10.57
C LYS A 878 -33.00 -14.59 9.57
N LYS A 879 -33.17 -14.05 8.37
CA LYS A 879 -32.14 -14.06 7.29
C LYS A 879 -31.59 -12.68 6.97
N SER A 880 -32.33 -11.62 7.26
CA SER A 880 -32.00 -10.26 6.82
C SER A 880 -31.82 -9.32 8.00
N LYS A 881 -30.80 -8.46 7.92
CA LYS A 881 -30.51 -7.42 8.91
C LYS A 881 -29.94 -6.18 8.26
N ILE A 882 -30.15 -5.02 8.89
CA ILE A 882 -29.49 -3.77 8.55
C ILE A 882 -28.50 -3.42 9.67
N ASN A 883 -27.27 -3.14 9.30
CA ASN A 883 -26.24 -2.64 10.21
C ASN A 883 -26.03 -1.15 9.91
N PHE A 884 -26.42 -0.30 10.85
CA PHE A 884 -26.08 1.12 10.84
C PHE A 884 -24.77 1.33 11.57
N ARG A 885 -23.91 2.21 11.06
CA ARG A 885 -22.64 2.56 11.70
C ARG A 885 -22.38 4.06 11.59
N LEU A 886 -21.83 4.58 12.67
CA LEU A 886 -21.28 5.91 12.78
C LEU A 886 -19.78 5.76 13.12
N SER A 887 -18.93 6.48 12.40
CA SER A 887 -17.52 6.64 12.76
C SER A 887 -17.19 8.13 12.79
N VAL A 888 -16.56 8.58 13.86
CA VAL A 888 -16.00 9.93 14.00
C VAL A 888 -14.50 9.75 14.15
N LEU A 889 -13.76 10.04 13.09
CA LEU A 889 -12.31 9.95 13.04
C LEU A 889 -11.72 11.29 13.44
N ASN A 890 -10.62 11.26 14.21
CA ASN A 890 -10.01 12.44 14.83
C ASN A 890 -11.10 13.28 15.56
N ALA A 891 -11.80 12.65 16.50
CA ALA A 891 -12.98 13.23 17.15
C ALA A 891 -12.68 14.52 17.92
N LEU A 892 -11.44 14.69 18.42
CA LEU A 892 -10.98 15.89 19.13
C LEU A 892 -10.53 17.01 18.16
N ASN A 893 -10.49 16.73 16.86
CA ASN A 893 -10.02 17.66 15.82
C ASN A 893 -8.57 18.12 16.03
N GLU A 894 -7.71 17.19 16.44
CA GLU A 894 -6.28 17.45 16.60
C GLU A 894 -5.65 17.93 15.28
N VAL A 895 -4.86 18.99 15.36
CA VAL A 895 -4.06 19.51 14.25
C VAL A 895 -2.65 18.96 14.40
N TYR A 896 -2.18 18.19 13.44
CA TYR A 896 -0.90 17.49 13.54
C TYR A 896 -0.23 17.38 12.18
N ILE A 897 1.09 17.25 12.18
CA ILE A 897 1.89 16.98 10.97
C ILE A 897 1.90 15.47 10.75
N SER A 898 1.45 15.03 9.60
CA SER A 898 1.35 13.61 9.23
C SER A 898 2.53 13.11 8.41
N ASP A 899 3.33 14.02 7.84
CA ASP A 899 4.50 13.71 7.01
C ASP A 899 5.35 14.96 6.85
N ALA A 900 6.67 14.85 6.93
CA ALA A 900 7.62 15.95 6.77
C ALA A 900 8.88 15.51 6.03
N GLN A 901 9.53 16.47 5.40
CA GLN A 901 10.81 16.33 4.73
C GLN A 901 11.62 17.61 4.94
N ASN A 902 12.88 17.47 5.31
CA ASN A 902 13.80 18.60 5.30
C ASN A 902 14.15 18.98 3.85
N ASN A 903 14.18 20.27 3.55
CA ASN A 903 14.41 20.78 2.19
C ASN A 903 15.79 21.43 2.02
N ASP A 904 16.73 21.13 2.89
CA ASP A 904 18.01 21.84 3.04
C ASP A 904 18.92 21.77 1.80
N SER A 905 18.84 20.67 1.03
CA SER A 905 19.64 20.49 -0.18
C SER A 905 19.30 21.45 -1.32
N TYR A 906 18.15 22.11 -1.26
CA TYR A 906 17.69 23.04 -2.31
C TYR A 906 17.71 24.51 -1.91
N ASN A 907 17.92 24.80 -0.63
CA ASN A 907 17.89 26.16 -0.08
C ASN A 907 19.12 26.39 0.79
N ALA A 908 20.19 26.89 0.22
CA ALA A 908 21.39 27.32 0.95
C ALA A 908 21.09 28.40 2.04
N GLU A 909 19.88 28.94 2.07
CA GLU A 909 19.40 29.93 3.03
C GLU A 909 18.99 29.31 4.39
N TYR A 910 18.72 27.99 4.44
CA TYR A 910 18.28 27.26 5.65
C TYR A 910 19.19 26.07 5.92
N ALA A 911 20.33 26.32 6.54
CA ALA A 911 21.28 25.26 6.97
C ALA A 911 20.86 24.54 8.27
N GLU A 912 19.62 24.69 8.73
CA GLU A 912 19.14 24.13 9.99
C GLU A 912 18.09 23.03 9.72
N PHE A 913 18.35 21.78 10.17
CA PHE A 913 17.40 20.65 10.14
C PHE A 913 16.31 20.81 11.19
N ASP A 914 15.51 21.85 11.09
CA ASP A 914 14.49 22.22 12.05
C ASP A 914 13.12 22.46 11.38
N ALA A 915 12.18 22.95 12.16
CA ALA A 915 10.85 23.30 11.65
C ALA A 915 10.84 24.34 10.52
N LYS A 916 11.87 25.20 10.41
CA LYS A 916 11.94 26.27 9.41
C LYS A 916 12.22 25.72 8.02
N SER A 917 13.11 24.72 7.93
CA SER A 917 13.47 24.08 6.65
C SER A 917 12.49 22.99 6.23
N ALA A 918 11.57 22.57 7.11
CA ALA A 918 10.70 21.43 6.86
C ALA A 918 9.52 21.76 5.94
N GLY A 919 9.44 21.07 4.82
CA GLY A 919 8.19 20.94 4.08
C GLY A 919 7.30 19.88 4.70
N VAL A 920 6.00 20.16 4.90
CA VAL A 920 5.10 19.28 5.63
C VAL A 920 3.78 19.00 4.90
N PHE A 921 3.13 17.90 5.31
CA PHE A 921 1.69 17.71 5.17
C PHE A 921 1.04 17.66 6.55
N PHE A 922 -0.01 18.42 6.73
CA PHE A 922 -0.88 18.27 7.88
C PHE A 922 -1.82 17.07 7.70
N GLY A 923 -2.10 16.38 8.80
CA GLY A 923 -3.07 15.31 8.87
C GLY A 923 -4.50 15.82 8.70
N MET A 924 -5.41 14.89 8.41
CA MET A 924 -6.81 15.26 8.22
C MET A 924 -7.49 15.62 9.54
N GLY A 925 -8.24 16.70 9.54
CA GLY A 925 -9.12 17.09 10.64
C GLY A 925 -10.23 16.07 10.91
N ARG A 926 -11.16 16.42 11.80
CA ARG A 926 -12.29 15.57 12.18
C ARG A 926 -13.17 15.20 10.99
N ARG A 927 -13.46 13.90 10.85
CA ARG A 927 -14.31 13.35 9.79
C ARG A 927 -15.41 12.48 10.38
N ILE A 928 -16.62 12.64 9.85
CA ILE A 928 -17.78 11.84 10.25
C ILE A 928 -18.18 10.96 9.06
N ASN A 929 -18.35 9.66 9.31
CA ASN A 929 -18.84 8.71 8.31
C ASN A 929 -20.08 7.97 8.84
N LEU A 930 -21.11 7.90 8.01
CA LEU A 930 -22.34 7.16 8.28
C LEU A 930 -22.49 6.06 7.24
N SER A 931 -22.88 4.88 7.66
CA SER A 931 -23.19 3.79 6.73
C SER A 931 -24.39 2.96 7.17
N ALA A 932 -25.13 2.45 6.18
CA ALA A 932 -26.19 1.46 6.35
C ALA A 932 -25.91 0.27 5.42
N LYS A 933 -25.81 -0.94 6.00
CA LYS A 933 -25.55 -2.19 5.26
C LYS A 933 -26.66 -3.18 5.48
N LEU A 934 -27.47 -3.40 4.44
CA LEU A 934 -28.44 -4.50 4.38
C LEU A 934 -27.66 -5.80 4.05
N THR A 935 -27.94 -6.87 4.79
CA THR A 935 -27.47 -8.24 4.51
C THR A 935 -28.66 -9.19 4.46
N PHE A 936 -28.68 -10.11 3.48
CA PHE A 936 -29.81 -11.05 3.25
C PHE A 936 -29.37 -12.39 2.68
#